data_8972a2c5d47af07f39487464ba22a0e6
#
_entry.id   8972a2c5d47af07f39487464ba22a0e6
#
_cell.length_a   1.000
_cell.length_b   1.000
_cell.length_c   1.000
_cell.angle_alpha   90.00
_cell.angle_beta   90.00
_cell.angle_gamma   90.00
#
_symmetry.space_group_name_H-M   'P 1'
#
loop_
_entity.id
_entity.type
_entity.pdbx_description
1 polymer ?
#
loop_
_entity_poly.entity_id
_entity_poly.type
_entity_poly.pdbx_seq_one_letter_code
_entity_poly.pdbx_strand_id
1 'polypeptide(L)'
;MEIKVNYLDNLRQEAKFDDFTVIADQPIRYKGDGSAPGPFDYFLASSALCAAYFVKVYCAARDIPTDNIRLSQNNIVDPENRYKQIFKIQVELPADISEKDRQGILRSIDRCTVKKVIQTGPEFVIEEVESIDADAQALLMPSLTSESSTYIPGKDLPLEETIANMSGIMANLGMKIEIASWRNIVPNVWSLHIRDAQSPMCFTNGKGSTKESALASALGEFIERLNCNFFYNDQFWGQDIANAEFVHYPDEKWFQPGPNGELPKEILDEYTLEIYNPEDELLGTHLYDTNSGNTARGICSLPFVRHSDGETVYFPSNLIENLYLSNGMSAGNTLAEAQVQCLSEIFERAVKREILEGELALPDVPEHVLAKYPKIVEGIKGLEEQGFPVLVKDASLGGQYPVMCVTLMNPRTGGVFSSFGAHPNFEVALERSLTELLQGRSFEGLNDLPKPTFSSNAVTEPNNFVEHFIDSSGVVSWRFFSAQSDYTFVEWDFTNQGQNSNAEEAAMLFGILEDMGKEVYMAVYEHLGATACRILVPGYSEIYLVEDLIWDNTNKALLFREDILNLHRLDEEQLVTLVERLEDVEVDDYTEISTLIGIEFDDNTVWGQLTILELKLLIYIALQEFEEAKELVETFLQYNTNTVERGLFYQCMNVVLEVELDDDMDLNDYEANFRRMFGDERMDAVIGSMDGSIRFYGLTETSMKLEGLDRHLRLIDSYKKLHAARGKAVSK
;
A
#
# COMPACT_ATOMS: atom_id res chain seq x y z
N MET A 1 -17.13 4.79 0.71
CA MET A 1 -17.76 5.92 1.42
C MET A 1 -19.03 5.41 2.07
N GLU A 2 -19.12 5.44 3.39
CA GLU A 2 -20.33 5.12 4.14
C GLU A 2 -21.12 6.40 4.37
N ILE A 3 -22.44 6.34 4.22
CA ILE A 3 -23.33 7.48 4.53
C ILE A 3 -24.27 7.04 5.66
N LYS A 4 -24.13 7.63 6.84
CA LYS A 4 -25.03 7.39 7.97
C LYS A 4 -26.13 8.44 7.99
N VAL A 5 -27.38 7.97 8.08
CA VAL A 5 -28.54 8.85 8.09
C VAL A 5 -29.19 8.83 9.47
N ASN A 6 -29.38 10.02 10.04
CA ASN A 6 -30.13 10.21 11.30
C ASN A 6 -31.42 10.97 11.02
N TYR A 7 -32.48 10.60 11.74
CA TYR A 7 -33.75 11.32 11.72
C TYR A 7 -33.69 12.46 12.73
N LEU A 8 -34.03 13.66 12.27
CA LEU A 8 -34.16 14.85 13.09
C LEU A 8 -35.66 15.06 13.45
N ASP A 9 -36.03 16.30 13.73
CA ASP A 9 -37.41 16.69 13.98
C ASP A 9 -38.26 16.71 12.70
N ASN A 10 -39.56 16.46 12.78
CA ASN A 10 -40.53 16.37 11.70
C ASN A 10 -40.06 15.43 10.58
N LEU A 11 -39.87 15.92 9.34
CA LEU A 11 -39.39 15.16 8.19
C LEU A 11 -37.97 15.53 7.81
N ARG A 12 -37.23 16.18 8.68
CA ARG A 12 -35.82 16.50 8.47
C ARG A 12 -34.95 15.29 8.75
N GLN A 13 -33.89 15.17 7.96
CA GLN A 13 -32.92 14.10 8.04
C GLN A 13 -31.52 14.70 7.87
N GLU A 14 -30.54 14.15 8.55
CA GLU A 14 -29.13 14.45 8.28
C GLU A 14 -28.42 13.23 7.73
N ALA A 15 -27.59 13.42 6.73
CA ALA A 15 -26.66 12.42 6.21
C ALA A 15 -25.23 12.87 6.53
N LYS A 16 -24.47 12.00 7.21
CA LYS A 16 -23.05 12.22 7.56
C LYS A 16 -22.18 11.27 6.77
N PHE A 17 -21.13 11.80 6.17
CA PHE A 17 -20.11 11.05 5.46
C PHE A 17 -18.81 11.85 5.48
N ASP A 18 -17.71 11.19 5.79
CA ASP A 18 -16.43 11.85 6.04
C ASP A 18 -16.63 13.04 7.01
N ASP A 19 -16.09 14.21 6.73
CA ASP A 19 -16.28 15.42 7.54
C ASP A 19 -17.51 16.27 7.14
N PHE A 20 -18.38 15.76 6.25
CA PHE A 20 -19.52 16.50 5.74
C PHE A 20 -20.83 16.10 6.39
N THR A 21 -21.71 17.08 6.56
CA THR A 21 -23.11 16.88 6.96
C THR A 21 -24.03 17.54 5.95
N VAL A 22 -24.99 16.78 5.45
CA VAL A 22 -26.03 17.25 4.55
C VAL A 22 -27.37 17.09 5.24
N ILE A 23 -28.16 18.17 5.29
CA ILE A 23 -29.49 18.18 5.87
C ILE A 23 -30.52 18.20 4.72
N ALA A 24 -31.47 17.28 4.77
CA ALA A 24 -32.60 17.23 3.85
C ALA A 24 -33.92 17.42 4.61
N ASP A 25 -34.88 18.02 3.92
CA ASP A 25 -36.25 18.19 4.42
C ASP A 25 -37.26 17.97 3.28
N GLN A 26 -38.51 17.81 3.61
CA GLN A 26 -39.57 17.75 2.61
C GLN A 26 -40.21 19.13 2.45
N PRO A 27 -40.68 19.47 1.22
CA PRO A 27 -41.47 20.67 1.01
C PRO A 27 -42.74 20.70 1.87
N ILE A 28 -43.23 21.87 2.24
CA ILE A 28 -44.45 22.08 3.05
C ILE A 28 -45.65 21.30 2.50
N ARG A 29 -45.79 21.23 1.15
CA ARG A 29 -46.85 20.46 0.48
C ARG A 29 -46.81 18.95 0.76
N TYR A 30 -45.68 18.43 1.23
CA TYR A 30 -45.47 17.06 1.65
C TYR A 30 -45.31 16.92 3.16
N LYS A 31 -45.77 17.94 3.96
CA LYS A 31 -45.75 18.01 5.42
C LYS A 31 -44.36 18.16 6.04
N GLY A 32 -43.35 18.53 5.28
CA GLY A 32 -42.07 19.01 5.80
C GLY A 32 -42.14 20.48 6.18
N ASP A 33 -41.05 21.01 6.72
CA ASP A 33 -40.92 22.43 7.08
C ASP A 33 -40.34 23.27 5.93
N GLY A 34 -39.88 22.64 4.88
CA GLY A 34 -39.23 23.30 3.75
C GLY A 34 -37.94 24.02 4.13
N SER A 35 -37.28 23.56 5.19
CA SER A 35 -36.11 24.19 5.79
C SER A 35 -34.78 23.83 5.07
N ALA A 36 -34.81 22.80 4.20
CA ALA A 36 -33.69 22.36 3.40
C ALA A 36 -34.18 21.72 2.08
N PRO A 37 -33.30 21.53 1.06
CA PRO A 37 -33.65 20.79 -0.14
C PRO A 37 -34.12 19.38 0.15
N GLY A 38 -35.02 18.84 -0.67
CA GLY A 38 -35.41 17.44 -0.60
C GLY A 38 -34.30 16.51 -1.08
N PRO A 39 -34.33 15.22 -0.68
CA PRO A 39 -33.29 14.26 -1.11
C PRO A 39 -33.14 14.17 -2.62
N PHE A 40 -34.23 14.25 -3.36
CA PHE A 40 -34.19 14.23 -4.83
C PHE A 40 -33.62 15.53 -5.42
N ASP A 41 -33.75 16.66 -4.74
CA ASP A 41 -33.16 17.92 -5.17
C ASP A 41 -31.62 17.85 -5.10
N TYR A 42 -31.07 17.18 -4.08
CA TYR A 42 -29.64 16.90 -3.98
C TYR A 42 -29.14 15.99 -5.09
N PHE A 43 -29.87 14.95 -5.44
CA PHE A 43 -29.57 14.08 -6.56
C PHE A 43 -29.48 14.85 -7.89
N LEU A 44 -30.45 15.74 -8.13
CA LEU A 44 -30.45 16.61 -9.31
C LEU A 44 -29.27 17.60 -9.31
N ALA A 45 -29.02 18.22 -8.15
CA ALA A 45 -27.89 19.12 -7.97
C ALA A 45 -26.54 18.44 -8.20
N SER A 46 -26.38 17.19 -7.71
CA SER A 46 -25.14 16.44 -7.88
C SER A 46 -24.80 16.18 -9.34
N SER A 47 -25.80 15.88 -10.18
CA SER A 47 -25.59 15.68 -11.63
C SER A 47 -25.18 16.95 -12.34
N ALA A 48 -25.75 18.08 -11.97
CA ALA A 48 -25.39 19.41 -12.52
C ALA A 48 -23.99 19.85 -12.09
N LEU A 49 -23.65 19.68 -10.79
CA LEU A 49 -22.34 20.01 -10.23
C LEU A 49 -21.24 19.16 -10.85
N CYS A 50 -21.47 17.85 -11.00
CA CYS A 50 -20.52 16.97 -11.64
C CYS A 50 -20.26 17.37 -13.11
N ALA A 51 -21.31 17.73 -13.87
CA ALA A 51 -21.15 18.24 -15.22
C ALA A 51 -20.34 19.54 -15.26
N ALA A 52 -20.61 20.48 -14.33
CA ALA A 52 -19.89 21.73 -14.21
C ALA A 52 -18.41 21.54 -13.83
N TYR A 53 -18.11 20.58 -13.00
CA TYR A 53 -16.74 20.20 -12.67
C TYR A 53 -15.92 19.82 -13.90
N PHE A 54 -16.45 18.95 -14.78
CA PHE A 54 -15.73 18.57 -16.00
C PHE A 54 -15.58 19.73 -16.99
N VAL A 55 -16.52 20.67 -17.03
CA VAL A 55 -16.34 21.92 -17.78
C VAL A 55 -15.19 22.73 -17.22
N LYS A 56 -15.12 22.88 -15.89
CA LYS A 56 -14.06 23.64 -15.21
C LYS A 56 -12.69 23.02 -15.46
N VAL A 57 -12.55 21.69 -15.32
CA VAL A 57 -11.31 20.97 -15.60
C VAL A 57 -10.85 21.13 -17.05
N TYR A 58 -11.78 21.02 -18.02
CA TYR A 58 -11.45 21.24 -19.42
C TYR A 58 -10.92 22.66 -19.68
N CYS A 59 -11.58 23.64 -19.10
CA CYS A 59 -11.22 25.07 -19.25
C CYS A 59 -9.89 25.38 -18.58
N ALA A 60 -9.66 24.88 -17.36
CA ALA A 60 -8.42 25.08 -16.63
C ALA A 60 -7.18 24.53 -17.38
N ALA A 61 -7.31 23.35 -17.99
CA ALA A 61 -6.23 22.75 -18.79
C ALA A 61 -5.90 23.51 -20.09
N ARG A 62 -6.61 24.62 -20.38
CA ARG A 62 -6.48 25.41 -21.62
C ARG A 62 -6.48 26.91 -21.37
N ASP A 63 -6.33 27.32 -20.13
CA ASP A 63 -6.36 28.72 -19.72
C ASP A 63 -7.62 29.49 -20.20
N ILE A 64 -8.78 28.82 -20.26
CA ILE A 64 -10.06 29.41 -20.63
C ILE A 64 -10.75 29.90 -19.34
N PRO A 65 -11.00 31.22 -19.18
CA PRO A 65 -11.71 31.75 -18.02
C PRO A 65 -13.14 31.21 -17.93
N THR A 66 -13.57 30.80 -16.74
CA THR A 66 -14.91 30.28 -16.52
C THR A 66 -15.93 31.27 -16.01
N ASP A 67 -15.54 32.51 -15.75
CA ASP A 67 -16.39 33.58 -15.16
C ASP A 67 -17.67 33.88 -15.94
N ASN A 68 -17.62 33.71 -17.26
CA ASN A 68 -18.73 33.93 -18.18
C ASN A 68 -19.33 32.64 -18.75
N ILE A 69 -18.96 31.47 -18.21
CA ILE A 69 -19.56 30.22 -18.57
C ILE A 69 -20.67 29.89 -17.56
N ARG A 70 -21.86 29.62 -18.06
CA ARG A 70 -23.00 29.25 -17.21
C ARG A 70 -23.53 27.88 -17.62
N LEU A 71 -23.93 27.09 -16.62
CA LEU A 71 -24.54 25.81 -16.83
C LEU A 71 -25.89 25.76 -16.12
N SER A 72 -26.93 25.29 -16.79
CA SER A 72 -28.22 25.02 -16.20
C SER A 72 -28.68 23.60 -16.52
N GLN A 73 -29.38 22.99 -15.59
CA GLN A 73 -30.02 21.68 -15.78
C GLN A 73 -31.52 21.81 -15.57
N ASN A 74 -32.29 21.34 -16.53
CA ASN A 74 -33.75 21.29 -16.46
C ASN A 74 -34.23 19.85 -16.52
N ASN A 75 -35.13 19.49 -15.60
CA ASN A 75 -35.80 18.21 -15.60
C ASN A 75 -37.09 18.25 -16.41
N ILE A 76 -37.20 17.37 -17.39
CA ILE A 76 -38.44 17.16 -18.16
C ILE A 76 -38.96 15.79 -17.76
N VAL A 77 -40.11 15.77 -17.09
CA VAL A 77 -40.77 14.56 -16.61
C VAL A 77 -41.70 14.04 -17.71
N ASP A 78 -41.67 12.74 -17.99
CA ASP A 78 -42.63 12.09 -18.90
C ASP A 78 -44.03 12.12 -18.27
N PRO A 79 -45.05 12.66 -18.96
CA PRO A 79 -46.39 12.77 -18.40
C PRO A 79 -47.03 11.41 -18.04
N GLU A 80 -46.63 10.36 -18.74
CA GLU A 80 -47.17 9.00 -18.57
C GLU A 80 -46.40 8.16 -17.54
N ASN A 81 -45.12 8.53 -17.30
CA ASN A 81 -44.26 7.83 -16.35
C ASN A 81 -43.34 8.81 -15.60
N ARG A 82 -43.73 9.17 -14.37
CA ARG A 82 -42.99 10.12 -13.51
C ARG A 82 -41.52 9.72 -13.21
N TYR A 83 -41.16 8.46 -13.39
CA TYR A 83 -39.80 7.96 -13.19
C TYR A 83 -38.94 8.05 -14.44
N LYS A 84 -39.56 8.24 -15.61
CA LYS A 84 -38.85 8.49 -16.86
C LYS A 84 -38.64 10.00 -17.04
N GLN A 85 -37.40 10.43 -16.87
CA GLN A 85 -37.04 11.84 -16.91
C GLN A 85 -35.92 12.09 -17.91
N ILE A 86 -35.95 13.30 -18.49
CA ILE A 86 -34.88 13.79 -19.37
C ILE A 86 -34.18 14.92 -18.61
N PHE A 87 -32.91 14.74 -18.31
CA PHE A 87 -32.05 15.78 -17.73
C PHE A 87 -31.41 16.58 -18.87
N LYS A 88 -31.93 17.77 -19.13
CA LYS A 88 -31.43 18.65 -20.18
C LYS A 88 -30.40 19.61 -19.59
N ILE A 89 -29.12 19.37 -19.90
CA ILE A 89 -28.02 20.23 -19.51
C ILE A 89 -27.78 21.25 -20.63
N GLN A 90 -27.79 22.54 -20.31
CA GLN A 90 -27.54 23.64 -21.22
C GLN A 90 -26.32 24.43 -20.73
N VAL A 91 -25.41 24.72 -21.65
CA VAL A 91 -24.18 25.45 -21.36
C VAL A 91 -24.17 26.72 -22.20
N GLU A 92 -24.11 27.86 -21.53
CA GLU A 92 -23.90 29.17 -22.14
C GLU A 92 -22.39 29.46 -22.22
N LEU A 93 -21.91 29.69 -23.43
CA LEU A 93 -20.49 29.89 -23.69
C LEU A 93 -20.27 31.27 -24.31
N PRO A 94 -19.25 32.03 -23.88
CA PRO A 94 -18.85 33.29 -24.50
C PRO A 94 -18.61 33.20 -26.00
N ALA A 95 -18.87 34.30 -26.73
CA ALA A 95 -18.77 34.31 -28.19
C ALA A 95 -17.34 34.17 -28.72
N ASP A 96 -16.34 34.55 -27.91
CA ASP A 96 -14.92 34.54 -28.22
C ASP A 96 -14.23 33.17 -28.06
N ILE A 97 -14.92 32.17 -27.48
CA ILE A 97 -14.40 30.81 -27.39
C ILE A 97 -14.37 30.17 -28.78
N SER A 98 -13.22 29.52 -29.12
CA SER A 98 -13.05 28.84 -30.39
C SER A 98 -14.05 27.72 -30.58
N GLU A 99 -14.46 27.43 -31.84
CA GLU A 99 -15.38 26.31 -32.12
C GLU A 99 -14.82 24.96 -31.64
N LYS A 100 -13.51 24.77 -31.71
CA LYS A 100 -12.82 23.58 -31.21
C LYS A 100 -13.01 23.43 -29.69
N ASP A 101 -12.86 24.50 -28.95
CA ASP A 101 -13.01 24.50 -27.49
C ASP A 101 -14.47 24.39 -27.08
N ARG A 102 -15.41 25.02 -27.83
CA ARG A 102 -16.85 24.81 -27.65
C ARG A 102 -17.21 23.33 -27.67
N GLN A 103 -16.81 22.64 -28.72
CA GLN A 103 -17.06 21.21 -28.87
C GLN A 103 -16.33 20.39 -27.81
N GLY A 104 -15.15 20.84 -27.39
CA GLY A 104 -14.38 20.22 -26.32
C GLY A 104 -15.07 20.31 -24.96
N ILE A 105 -15.58 21.51 -24.60
CA ILE A 105 -16.34 21.76 -23.37
C ILE A 105 -17.60 20.88 -23.35
N LEU A 106 -18.39 20.87 -24.43
CA LEU A 106 -19.59 20.03 -24.47
C LEU A 106 -19.29 18.53 -24.33
N ARG A 107 -18.24 18.04 -24.98
CA ARG A 107 -17.79 16.64 -24.84
C ARG A 107 -17.22 16.31 -23.46
N SER A 108 -16.68 17.29 -22.74
CA SER A 108 -16.17 17.04 -21.39
C SER A 108 -17.26 16.62 -20.41
N ILE A 109 -18.51 17.08 -20.63
CA ILE A 109 -19.67 16.71 -19.81
C ILE A 109 -20.01 15.21 -19.93
N ASP A 110 -19.64 14.55 -21.03
CA ASP A 110 -19.85 13.10 -21.19
C ASP A 110 -18.97 12.28 -20.24
N ARG A 111 -17.94 12.85 -19.64
CA ARG A 111 -17.10 12.23 -18.62
C ARG A 111 -17.71 12.24 -17.22
N CYS A 112 -18.81 12.95 -17.01
CA CYS A 112 -19.48 13.07 -15.72
C CYS A 112 -19.79 11.69 -15.12
N THR A 113 -19.17 11.37 -13.98
CA THR A 113 -19.32 10.09 -13.27
C THR A 113 -20.75 9.87 -12.81
N VAL A 114 -21.42 10.89 -12.27
CA VAL A 114 -22.82 10.80 -11.85
C VAL A 114 -23.71 10.43 -13.03
N LYS A 115 -23.51 11.07 -14.20
CA LYS A 115 -24.25 10.74 -15.44
C LYS A 115 -24.03 9.28 -15.86
N LYS A 116 -22.78 8.80 -15.82
CA LYS A 116 -22.44 7.41 -16.17
C LYS A 116 -23.12 6.40 -15.26
N VAL A 117 -23.07 6.64 -13.93
CA VAL A 117 -23.73 5.78 -12.94
C VAL A 117 -25.24 5.74 -13.15
N ILE A 118 -25.88 6.88 -13.41
CA ILE A 118 -27.31 6.94 -13.71
C ILE A 118 -27.65 6.13 -14.99
N GLN A 119 -26.83 6.26 -16.03
CA GLN A 119 -27.06 5.57 -17.32
C GLN A 119 -26.84 4.06 -17.25
N THR A 120 -25.96 3.58 -16.37
CA THR A 120 -25.71 2.15 -16.13
C THR A 120 -26.82 1.51 -15.28
N GLY A 121 -27.55 2.29 -14.48
CA GLY A 121 -28.60 1.79 -13.58
C GLY A 121 -28.02 1.03 -12.39
N PRO A 122 -27.71 1.71 -11.27
CA PRO A 122 -27.18 1.04 -10.08
C PRO A 122 -28.20 0.07 -9.51
N GLU A 123 -27.74 -1.07 -9.01
CA GLU A 123 -28.55 -2.01 -8.28
C GLU A 123 -28.70 -1.54 -6.81
N PHE A 124 -29.90 -1.68 -6.26
CA PHE A 124 -30.20 -1.39 -4.85
C PHE A 124 -30.45 -2.69 -4.10
N VAL A 125 -29.61 -2.99 -3.12
CA VAL A 125 -29.82 -4.07 -2.18
C VAL A 125 -30.33 -3.43 -0.88
N ILE A 126 -31.47 -3.89 -0.38
CA ILE A 126 -32.11 -3.37 0.85
C ILE A 126 -32.18 -4.52 1.83
N GLU A 127 -31.51 -4.36 2.97
CA GLU A 127 -31.41 -5.36 4.03
C GLU A 127 -31.81 -4.75 5.39
N GLU A 128 -32.48 -5.55 6.22
CA GLU A 128 -32.74 -5.19 7.61
C GLU A 128 -31.58 -5.70 8.45
N VAL A 129 -31.02 -4.84 9.29
CA VAL A 129 -29.92 -5.15 10.20
C VAL A 129 -30.31 -4.82 11.64
N GLU A 130 -29.85 -5.61 12.60
CA GLU A 130 -30.15 -5.37 14.03
C GLU A 130 -29.49 -4.08 14.54
N SER A 131 -28.36 -3.68 14.02
CA SER A 131 -27.67 -2.42 14.34
C SER A 131 -26.70 -2.02 13.23
N ILE A 132 -26.76 -0.76 12.81
CA ILE A 132 -25.81 -0.18 11.83
C ILE A 132 -24.40 -0.08 12.42
N ASP A 133 -24.25 0.06 13.74
CA ASP A 133 -22.96 0.11 14.43
C ASP A 133 -22.44 -1.28 14.84
N ALA A 134 -23.28 -2.31 14.82
CA ALA A 134 -22.88 -3.71 15.03
C ALA A 134 -22.26 -4.35 13.76
N ASP A 135 -22.51 -3.75 12.60
CA ASP A 135 -22.24 -4.36 11.29
C ASP A 135 -20.78 -4.41 10.88
N ALA A 136 -19.88 -3.70 11.53
CA ALA A 136 -18.46 -3.90 11.24
C ALA A 136 -17.99 -5.32 11.63
N GLN A 137 -18.66 -5.99 12.57
CA GLN A 137 -18.44 -7.41 12.87
C GLN A 137 -19.36 -8.35 12.09
N ALA A 138 -20.58 -7.92 11.76
CA ALA A 138 -21.57 -8.72 11.03
C ALA A 138 -21.27 -8.79 9.51
N LEU A 139 -20.61 -7.78 8.93
CA LEU A 139 -20.10 -7.83 7.54
C LEU A 139 -18.92 -8.81 7.35
N LEU A 140 -18.25 -9.22 8.44
CA LEU A 140 -17.25 -10.28 8.43
C LEU A 140 -17.81 -11.68 8.43
N MET A 141 -19.08 -11.83 8.86
CA MET A 141 -19.77 -13.11 8.87
C MET A 141 -20.90 -13.04 7.85
N PRO A 142 -20.66 -13.37 6.57
CA PRO A 142 -21.80 -13.81 5.76
C PRO A 142 -22.47 -14.88 6.60
N SER A 143 -23.80 -14.83 6.71
CA SER A 143 -24.57 -15.87 7.40
C SER A 143 -24.28 -17.21 6.68
N LEU A 144 -23.24 -17.90 7.14
CA LEU A 144 -22.80 -19.19 6.63
C LEU A 144 -23.81 -20.27 7.09
N THR A 145 -25.06 -20.09 6.67
CA THR A 145 -26.15 -21.04 6.89
C THR A 145 -26.19 -22.10 5.79
N SER A 146 -25.06 -22.43 5.16
CA SER A 146 -25.01 -23.59 4.29
C SER A 146 -24.56 -24.82 5.10
N GLU A 147 -25.40 -25.84 5.13
CA GLU A 147 -25.08 -27.16 5.68
C GLU A 147 -24.00 -27.91 4.88
N SER A 148 -23.38 -27.27 3.88
CA SER A 148 -22.35 -27.87 3.00
C SER A 148 -20.98 -27.29 3.31
N SER A 149 -20.06 -28.12 3.78
CA SER A 149 -18.63 -27.79 3.93
C SER A 149 -17.98 -27.65 2.56
N THR A 150 -17.42 -26.47 2.25
CA THR A 150 -16.74 -26.19 0.97
C THR A 150 -15.23 -26.40 1.15
N TYR A 151 -14.72 -27.49 0.59
CA TYR A 151 -13.27 -27.73 0.52
C TYR A 151 -12.69 -27.17 -0.77
N ILE A 152 -11.59 -26.44 -0.68
CA ILE A 152 -10.78 -25.98 -1.82
C ILE A 152 -9.47 -26.77 -1.87
N PRO A 153 -8.94 -27.04 -3.09
CA PRO A 153 -7.65 -27.72 -3.23
C PRO A 153 -6.54 -27.00 -2.47
N GLY A 154 -5.68 -27.76 -1.79
CA GLY A 154 -4.56 -27.22 -1.02
C GLY A 154 -4.93 -26.66 0.35
N LYS A 155 -6.18 -26.87 0.84
CA LYS A 155 -6.62 -26.44 2.17
C LYS A 155 -7.04 -27.61 3.05
N ASP A 156 -6.59 -27.58 4.32
CA ASP A 156 -6.81 -28.64 5.28
C ASP A 156 -8.16 -28.55 6.00
N LEU A 157 -8.80 -27.37 6.02
CA LEU A 157 -10.13 -27.16 6.60
C LEU A 157 -11.11 -26.61 5.55
N PRO A 158 -12.41 -26.82 5.79
CA PRO A 158 -13.45 -26.16 5.00
C PRO A 158 -13.31 -24.63 5.08
N LEU A 159 -13.70 -23.97 4.00
CA LEU A 159 -13.59 -22.52 3.84
C LEU A 159 -14.34 -21.77 4.96
N GLU A 160 -15.53 -22.23 5.31
CA GLU A 160 -16.38 -21.63 6.35
C GLU A 160 -15.72 -21.73 7.74
N GLU A 161 -15.09 -22.86 8.04
CA GLU A 161 -14.38 -23.09 9.30
C GLU A 161 -13.10 -22.23 9.35
N THR A 162 -12.37 -22.13 8.26
CA THR A 162 -11.19 -21.25 8.13
C THR A 162 -11.57 -19.79 8.42
N ILE A 163 -12.61 -19.28 7.78
CA ILE A 163 -13.09 -17.89 7.98
C ILE A 163 -13.52 -17.68 9.45
N ALA A 164 -14.28 -18.60 10.03
CA ALA A 164 -14.74 -18.49 11.41
C ALA A 164 -13.56 -18.48 12.41
N ASN A 165 -12.57 -19.37 12.24
CA ASN A 165 -11.39 -19.45 13.10
C ASN A 165 -10.57 -18.16 13.01
N MET A 166 -10.25 -17.69 11.81
CA MET A 166 -9.45 -16.48 11.59
C MET A 166 -10.14 -15.23 12.12
N SER A 167 -11.45 -15.10 11.86
CA SER A 167 -12.25 -13.98 12.41
C SER A 167 -12.31 -14.02 13.96
N GLY A 168 -12.40 -15.20 14.54
CA GLY A 168 -12.36 -15.40 15.99
C GLY A 168 -11.03 -14.97 16.62
N ILE A 169 -9.92 -15.22 15.96
CA ILE A 169 -8.58 -14.78 16.39
C ILE A 169 -8.51 -13.26 16.42
N MET A 170 -8.95 -12.59 15.35
CA MET A 170 -8.97 -11.11 15.29
C MET A 170 -9.82 -10.51 16.43
N ALA A 171 -11.01 -11.06 16.63
CA ALA A 171 -11.89 -10.61 17.70
C ALA A 171 -11.26 -10.80 19.09
N ASN A 172 -10.58 -11.92 19.34
CA ASN A 172 -9.89 -12.19 20.60
C ASN A 172 -8.70 -11.24 20.85
N LEU A 173 -8.04 -10.77 19.77
CA LEU A 173 -7.02 -9.72 19.85
C LEU A 173 -7.62 -8.33 20.08
N GLY A 174 -8.95 -8.18 19.99
CA GLY A 174 -9.62 -6.89 20.09
C GLY A 174 -9.40 -6.00 18.87
N MET A 175 -9.09 -6.60 17.72
CA MET A 175 -9.01 -5.93 16.43
C MET A 175 -10.37 -5.89 15.76
N LYS A 176 -10.74 -4.74 15.22
CA LYS A 176 -12.01 -4.53 14.52
C LYS A 176 -11.75 -4.48 13.02
N ILE A 177 -11.82 -5.63 12.38
CA ILE A 177 -11.61 -5.72 10.93
C ILE A 177 -12.85 -5.22 10.18
N GLU A 178 -12.66 -4.30 9.26
CA GLU A 178 -13.69 -3.81 8.35
C GLU A 178 -13.35 -4.15 6.90
N ILE A 179 -14.41 -4.35 6.11
CA ILE A 179 -14.30 -4.56 4.66
C ILE A 179 -14.40 -3.20 3.98
N ALA A 180 -13.29 -2.73 3.42
CA ALA A 180 -13.24 -1.45 2.73
C ALA A 180 -13.80 -1.53 1.31
N SER A 181 -13.61 -2.65 0.61
CA SER A 181 -14.16 -2.84 -0.73
C SER A 181 -14.26 -4.31 -1.15
N TRP A 182 -15.28 -4.61 -1.96
CA TRP A 182 -15.40 -5.83 -2.74
C TRP A 182 -15.32 -5.52 -4.23
N ARG A 183 -14.67 -6.38 -5.00
CA ARG A 183 -14.61 -6.28 -6.46
C ARG A 183 -14.78 -7.64 -7.10
N ASN A 184 -15.64 -7.72 -8.12
CA ASN A 184 -15.78 -8.86 -9.02
C ASN A 184 -15.98 -8.31 -10.43
N ILE A 185 -14.88 -8.00 -11.09
CA ILE A 185 -14.88 -7.29 -12.38
C ILE A 185 -15.09 -8.24 -13.55
N VAL A 186 -14.68 -9.49 -13.40
CA VAL A 186 -14.91 -10.57 -14.36
C VAL A 186 -15.34 -11.85 -13.62
N PRO A 187 -16.02 -12.81 -14.29
CA PRO A 187 -16.42 -14.04 -13.66
C PRO A 187 -15.26 -14.80 -12.99
N ASN A 188 -15.51 -15.39 -11.83
CA ASN A 188 -14.56 -16.19 -11.06
C ASN A 188 -13.27 -15.45 -10.65
N VAL A 189 -13.28 -14.11 -10.62
CA VAL A 189 -12.17 -13.30 -10.13
C VAL A 189 -12.71 -12.30 -9.12
N TRP A 190 -12.54 -12.60 -7.84
CA TRP A 190 -12.93 -11.77 -6.72
C TRP A 190 -11.70 -11.14 -6.08
N SER A 191 -11.82 -9.89 -5.67
CA SER A 191 -10.86 -9.19 -4.86
C SER A 191 -11.54 -8.48 -3.71
N LEU A 192 -10.88 -8.43 -2.56
CA LEU A 192 -11.38 -7.88 -1.32
C LEU A 192 -10.28 -7.06 -0.65
N HIS A 193 -10.62 -5.89 -0.14
CA HIS A 193 -9.76 -5.10 0.74
C HIS A 193 -10.33 -5.09 2.16
N ILE A 194 -9.53 -5.55 3.12
CA ILE A 194 -9.87 -5.48 4.55
C ILE A 194 -8.80 -4.68 5.30
N ARG A 195 -9.21 -4.06 6.42
CA ARG A 195 -8.29 -3.29 7.28
C ARG A 195 -8.77 -3.30 8.73
N ASP A 196 -7.88 -2.98 9.67
CA ASP A 196 -8.29 -2.68 11.04
C ASP A 196 -8.90 -1.27 11.10
N ALA A 197 -10.14 -1.15 11.55
CA ALA A 197 -10.85 0.12 11.65
C ALA A 197 -10.16 1.13 12.59
N GLN A 198 -9.38 0.66 13.57
CA GLN A 198 -8.64 1.52 14.50
C GLN A 198 -7.27 1.92 13.95
N SER A 199 -6.69 1.09 13.09
CA SER A 199 -5.36 1.28 12.49
C SER A 199 -5.42 0.93 11.00
N PRO A 200 -6.01 1.81 10.14
CA PRO A 200 -6.29 1.51 8.74
C PRO A 200 -5.06 1.19 7.88
N MET A 201 -3.83 1.55 8.34
CA MET A 201 -2.58 1.14 7.71
C MET A 201 -2.33 -0.38 7.82
N CYS A 202 -2.95 -1.05 8.82
CA CYS A 202 -2.96 -2.50 8.88
C CYS A 202 -4.06 -3.03 7.96
N PHE A 203 -3.72 -3.36 6.73
CA PHE A 203 -4.67 -3.84 5.72
C PHE A 203 -4.09 -4.98 4.88
N THR A 204 -4.97 -5.75 4.26
CA THR A 204 -4.62 -6.76 3.26
C THR A 204 -5.64 -6.84 2.13
N ASN A 205 -5.21 -7.41 1.01
CA ASN A 205 -6.03 -7.62 -0.16
C ASN A 205 -6.18 -9.12 -0.43
N GLY A 206 -7.38 -9.65 -0.25
CA GLY A 206 -7.68 -11.03 -0.61
C GLY A 206 -8.08 -11.19 -2.07
N LYS A 207 -7.82 -12.38 -2.61
CA LYS A 207 -8.20 -12.80 -3.96
C LYS A 207 -8.73 -14.22 -3.96
N GLY A 208 -9.57 -14.55 -4.93
CA GLY A 208 -10.09 -15.90 -5.08
C GLY A 208 -11.13 -16.02 -6.20
N SER A 209 -11.52 -17.26 -6.50
CA SER A 209 -12.54 -17.55 -7.51
C SER A 209 -13.97 -17.36 -6.99
N THR A 210 -14.16 -17.27 -5.68
CA THR A 210 -15.43 -16.97 -5.01
C THR A 210 -15.27 -15.86 -3.99
N LYS A 211 -16.39 -15.28 -3.56
CA LYS A 211 -16.41 -14.23 -2.52
C LYS A 211 -15.81 -14.75 -1.20
N GLU A 212 -16.18 -15.97 -0.82
CA GLU A 212 -15.72 -16.61 0.41
C GLU A 212 -14.23 -16.95 0.35
N SER A 213 -13.72 -17.42 -0.80
CA SER A 213 -12.28 -17.69 -0.96
C SER A 213 -11.44 -16.42 -0.91
N ALA A 214 -11.93 -15.30 -1.49
CA ALA A 214 -11.28 -14.01 -1.37
C ALA A 214 -11.25 -13.50 0.09
N LEU A 215 -12.33 -13.72 0.87
CA LEU A 215 -12.38 -13.38 2.29
C LEU A 215 -11.38 -14.22 3.11
N ALA A 216 -11.35 -15.53 2.90
CA ALA A 216 -10.38 -16.40 3.58
C ALA A 216 -8.95 -16.03 3.24
N SER A 217 -8.67 -15.67 1.97
CA SER A 217 -7.36 -15.17 1.53
C SER A 217 -6.97 -13.89 2.27
N ALA A 218 -7.85 -12.89 2.32
CA ALA A 218 -7.58 -11.63 3.02
C ALA A 218 -7.33 -11.83 4.53
N LEU A 219 -8.15 -12.64 5.19
CA LEU A 219 -7.99 -12.97 6.62
C LEU A 219 -6.71 -13.75 6.88
N GLY A 220 -6.37 -14.71 6.02
CA GLY A 220 -5.14 -15.49 6.11
C GLY A 220 -3.90 -14.60 6.01
N GLU A 221 -3.86 -13.73 5.02
CA GLU A 221 -2.79 -12.75 4.86
C GLU A 221 -2.73 -11.78 6.05
N PHE A 222 -3.85 -11.32 6.57
CA PHE A 222 -3.86 -10.46 7.74
C PHE A 222 -3.24 -11.14 8.98
N ILE A 223 -3.57 -12.41 9.23
CA ILE A 223 -2.97 -13.21 10.32
C ILE A 223 -1.48 -13.43 10.09
N GLU A 224 -1.07 -13.70 8.86
CA GLU A 224 0.34 -13.80 8.46
C GLU A 224 1.10 -12.54 8.81
N ARG A 225 0.59 -11.35 8.38
CA ARG A 225 1.20 -10.05 8.65
C ARG A 225 1.31 -9.75 10.16
N LEU A 226 0.30 -10.14 10.95
CA LEU A 226 0.35 -10.01 12.41
C LEU A 226 1.38 -10.93 13.04
N ASN A 227 1.40 -12.22 12.66
CA ASN A 227 2.33 -13.18 13.25
C ASN A 227 3.78 -12.84 12.95
N CYS A 228 4.06 -12.32 11.74
CA CYS A 228 5.41 -11.98 11.28
C CYS A 228 5.79 -10.49 11.47
N ASN A 229 5.02 -9.70 12.21
CA ASN A 229 5.22 -8.27 12.48
C ASN A 229 5.21 -7.34 11.26
N PHE A 230 4.83 -7.81 10.09
CA PHE A 230 5.00 -7.08 8.84
C PHE A 230 4.32 -5.70 8.82
N PHE A 231 3.13 -5.54 9.44
CA PHE A 231 2.47 -4.23 9.54
C PHE A 231 3.26 -3.19 10.34
N TYR A 232 4.29 -3.60 11.05
CA TYR A 232 5.01 -2.79 12.02
C TYR A 232 6.51 -2.67 11.73
N ASN A 233 7.00 -3.31 10.64
CA ASN A 233 8.44 -3.45 10.36
C ASN A 233 9.17 -2.10 10.27
N ASP A 234 8.59 -1.11 9.57
CA ASP A 234 9.23 0.17 9.32
C ASP A 234 8.91 1.22 10.38
N GLN A 235 8.25 0.82 11.48
CA GLN A 235 7.70 1.73 12.48
C GLN A 235 8.47 1.69 13.81
N PHE A 236 8.59 2.85 14.46
CA PHE A 236 9.10 2.93 15.83
C PHE A 236 7.99 2.58 16.84
N TRP A 237 8.21 1.56 17.67
CA TRP A 237 7.17 1.06 18.57
C TRP A 237 7.11 1.76 19.93
N GLY A 238 7.94 2.80 20.13
CA GLY A 238 7.95 3.62 21.34
C GLY A 238 8.80 3.02 22.45
N GLN A 239 9.17 3.89 23.41
CA GLN A 239 10.08 3.57 24.51
C GLN A 239 9.56 2.45 25.44
N ASP A 240 8.25 2.34 25.60
CA ASP A 240 7.65 1.30 26.46
C ASP A 240 7.95 -0.09 25.91
N ILE A 241 7.78 -0.30 24.60
CA ILE A 241 8.08 -1.57 23.94
C ILE A 241 9.59 -1.78 23.83
N ALA A 242 10.35 -0.74 23.49
CA ALA A 242 11.81 -0.81 23.39
C ALA A 242 12.49 -1.32 24.67
N ASN A 243 11.89 -1.07 25.84
CA ASN A 243 12.40 -1.47 27.14
C ASN A 243 11.63 -2.64 27.78
N ALA A 244 10.68 -3.27 27.06
CA ALA A 244 9.94 -4.43 27.54
C ALA A 244 10.83 -5.68 27.70
N GLU A 245 10.30 -6.75 28.30
CA GLU A 245 11.00 -8.01 28.46
C GLU A 245 11.44 -8.60 27.12
N PHE A 246 10.58 -8.50 26.12
CA PHE A 246 10.89 -8.76 24.70
C PHE A 246 10.31 -7.61 23.86
N VAL A 247 10.82 -7.42 22.64
CA VAL A 247 10.38 -6.40 21.69
C VAL A 247 9.55 -7.06 20.58
N HIS A 248 10.11 -8.03 19.87
CA HIS A 248 9.49 -8.73 18.74
C HIS A 248 8.79 -10.03 19.18
N TYR A 249 9.54 -10.94 19.82
CA TYR A 249 9.06 -12.26 20.23
C TYR A 249 9.65 -12.68 21.57
N PRO A 250 8.92 -13.49 22.37
CA PRO A 250 9.38 -13.90 23.69
C PRO A 250 10.66 -14.74 23.69
N ASP A 251 11.04 -15.33 22.57
CA ASP A 251 12.23 -16.17 22.38
C ASP A 251 13.37 -15.48 21.64
N GLU A 252 13.25 -14.16 21.40
CA GLU A 252 14.32 -13.33 20.85
C GLU A 252 15.56 -13.32 21.74
N LYS A 253 16.72 -13.10 21.14
CA LYS A 253 17.98 -12.86 21.89
C LYS A 253 18.65 -11.59 21.41
N TRP A 254 19.37 -10.96 22.34
CA TRP A 254 20.11 -9.74 22.10
C TRP A 254 21.61 -10.01 22.22
N PHE A 255 22.37 -9.51 21.23
CA PHE A 255 23.79 -9.72 21.13
C PHE A 255 24.51 -8.38 20.96
N GLN A 256 25.64 -8.18 21.68
CA GLN A 256 26.42 -6.95 21.58
C GLN A 256 27.43 -7.08 20.43
N PRO A 257 27.56 -6.06 19.58
CA PRO A 257 28.67 -5.98 18.63
C PRO A 257 30.02 -6.05 19.35
N GLY A 258 31.03 -6.58 18.68
CA GLY A 258 32.40 -6.58 19.15
C GLY A 258 32.98 -5.17 19.30
N PRO A 259 34.19 -5.01 19.88
CA PRO A 259 34.78 -3.70 20.22
C PRO A 259 34.96 -2.74 19.04
N ASN A 260 35.11 -3.26 17.82
CA ASN A 260 35.23 -2.48 16.58
C ASN A 260 33.98 -2.57 15.71
N GLY A 261 32.85 -2.95 16.28
CA GLY A 261 31.61 -3.20 15.54
C GLY A 261 31.53 -4.56 14.90
N GLU A 262 32.45 -5.50 15.22
CA GLU A 262 32.44 -6.84 14.63
C GLU A 262 31.14 -7.58 14.92
N LEU A 263 30.73 -8.48 14.01
CA LEU A 263 29.55 -9.30 14.20
C LEU A 263 29.73 -10.26 15.40
N PRO A 264 28.70 -10.40 16.27
CA PRO A 264 28.70 -11.43 17.30
C PRO A 264 28.78 -12.83 16.67
N LYS A 265 29.55 -13.72 17.26
CA LYS A 265 29.74 -15.09 16.73
C LYS A 265 28.51 -15.99 16.88
N GLU A 266 27.56 -15.55 17.68
CA GLU A 266 26.35 -16.29 18.03
C GLU A 266 25.20 -16.02 17.06
N ILE A 267 25.32 -15.01 16.18
CA ILE A 267 24.36 -14.73 15.12
C ILE A 267 24.86 -15.30 13.80
N LEU A 268 23.91 -15.77 13.00
CA LEU A 268 24.17 -16.40 11.71
C LEU A 268 25.07 -17.65 11.84
N ASP A 269 25.22 -18.39 10.79
CA ASP A 269 26.13 -19.52 10.72
C ASP A 269 27.12 -19.34 9.54
N GLU A 270 27.99 -20.31 9.32
CA GLU A 270 29.03 -20.23 8.29
C GLU A 270 28.41 -20.04 6.89
N TYR A 271 27.33 -20.77 6.58
CA TYR A 271 26.63 -20.67 5.30
C TYR A 271 26.02 -19.30 5.07
N THR A 272 25.34 -18.75 6.07
CA THR A 272 24.71 -17.42 5.98
C THR A 272 25.73 -16.29 5.96
N LEU A 273 26.85 -16.43 6.69
CA LEU A 273 27.93 -15.44 6.67
C LEU A 273 28.63 -15.37 5.31
N GLU A 274 28.81 -16.49 4.61
CA GLU A 274 29.34 -16.50 3.24
C GLU A 274 28.44 -15.71 2.26
N ILE A 275 27.14 -15.63 2.52
CA ILE A 275 26.18 -14.91 1.68
C ILE A 275 26.07 -13.43 2.08
N TYR A 276 25.91 -13.15 3.39
CA TYR A 276 25.61 -11.79 3.84
C TYR A 276 26.84 -10.95 4.15
N ASN A 277 28.01 -11.54 4.31
CA ASN A 277 29.23 -10.84 4.65
C ASN A 277 30.48 -11.41 3.94
N PRO A 278 30.42 -11.61 2.59
CA PRO A 278 31.50 -12.25 1.86
C PRO A 278 32.82 -11.47 1.91
N GLU A 279 32.77 -10.15 2.00
CA GLU A 279 33.93 -9.24 2.04
C GLU A 279 34.29 -8.76 3.45
N ASP A 280 33.61 -9.27 4.48
CA ASP A 280 33.79 -8.90 5.90
C ASP A 280 33.57 -7.40 6.20
N GLU A 281 32.65 -6.74 5.46
CA GLU A 281 32.33 -5.33 5.57
C GLU A 281 31.09 -5.06 6.43
N LEU A 282 30.23 -6.07 6.64
CA LEU A 282 29.02 -5.96 7.46
C LEU A 282 29.39 -5.88 8.94
N LEU A 283 29.08 -4.75 9.56
CA LEU A 283 29.30 -4.53 10.98
C LEU A 283 28.04 -4.83 11.80
N GLY A 284 28.21 -5.20 13.05
CA GLY A 284 27.10 -5.40 13.98
C GLY A 284 26.26 -4.14 14.19
N THR A 285 26.83 -2.95 14.01
CA THR A 285 26.10 -1.68 14.08
C THR A 285 25.14 -1.46 12.92
N HIS A 286 25.35 -2.12 11.79
CA HIS A 286 24.38 -2.12 10.67
C HIS A 286 23.14 -2.94 10.99
N LEU A 287 23.19 -3.83 11.98
CA LEU A 287 22.13 -4.77 12.31
C LEU A 287 21.27 -4.37 13.52
N TYR A 288 21.37 -3.12 13.98
CA TYR A 288 20.43 -2.58 14.99
C TYR A 288 19.04 -2.46 14.38
N ASP A 289 18.04 -2.90 15.13
CA ASP A 289 16.65 -2.81 14.67
C ASP A 289 16.12 -1.37 14.77
N THR A 290 15.37 -0.95 13.76
CA THR A 290 14.76 0.38 13.70
C THR A 290 13.54 0.51 14.63
N ASN A 291 12.85 -0.58 14.93
CA ASN A 291 11.58 -0.62 15.64
C ASN A 291 11.73 -0.24 17.13
N SER A 292 12.70 -0.83 17.83
CA SER A 292 12.99 -0.48 19.21
C SER A 292 13.84 0.77 19.31
N GLY A 293 14.77 0.97 18.37
CA GLY A 293 15.75 2.04 18.43
C GLY A 293 16.64 1.99 19.67
N ASN A 294 16.66 0.88 20.41
CA ASN A 294 17.41 0.75 21.66
C ASN A 294 18.76 0.06 21.41
N THR A 295 19.71 0.81 20.86
CA THR A 295 21.07 0.34 20.56
C THR A 295 21.83 -0.13 21.79
N ALA A 296 21.46 0.31 23.00
CA ALA A 296 22.09 -0.16 24.25
C ALA A 296 21.83 -1.66 24.53
N ARG A 297 20.75 -2.23 23.99
CA ARG A 297 20.47 -3.68 24.05
C ARG A 297 21.31 -4.48 23.05
N GLY A 298 21.84 -3.84 22.02
CA GLY A 298 22.57 -4.48 20.93
C GLY A 298 21.66 -4.90 19.77
N ILE A 299 21.98 -6.03 19.15
CA ILE A 299 21.30 -6.60 17.98
C ILE A 299 20.22 -7.55 18.44
N CYS A 300 18.96 -7.25 18.11
CA CYS A 300 17.86 -8.19 18.29
C CYS A 300 17.91 -9.28 17.23
N SER A 301 17.94 -10.55 17.65
CA SER A 301 18.00 -11.69 16.73
C SER A 301 16.94 -12.71 17.07
N LEU A 302 16.32 -13.26 16.03
CA LEU A 302 15.20 -14.20 16.10
C LEU A 302 15.68 -15.63 15.82
N PRO A 303 15.17 -16.65 16.53
CA PRO A 303 15.56 -18.03 16.31
C PRO A 303 14.88 -18.61 15.06
N PHE A 304 15.67 -19.19 14.17
CA PHE A 304 15.22 -19.98 13.04
C PHE A 304 15.83 -21.39 13.14
N VAL A 305 15.07 -22.39 12.79
CA VAL A 305 15.53 -23.78 12.76
C VAL A 305 16.00 -24.11 11.34
N ARG A 306 17.26 -24.51 11.20
CA ARG A 306 17.83 -24.98 9.94
C ARG A 306 17.21 -26.34 9.59
N HIS A 307 16.67 -26.47 8.38
CA HIS A 307 15.87 -27.61 7.96
C HIS A 307 16.71 -28.90 7.88
N SER A 308 17.96 -28.81 7.44
CA SER A 308 18.83 -29.96 7.18
C SER A 308 19.21 -30.76 8.43
N ASP A 309 19.36 -30.11 9.59
CA ASP A 309 19.86 -30.75 10.82
C ASP A 309 19.10 -30.37 12.10
N GLY A 310 18.20 -29.40 12.04
CA GLY A 310 17.40 -28.93 13.17
C GLY A 310 18.14 -27.99 14.12
N GLU A 311 19.35 -27.49 13.77
CA GLU A 311 20.05 -26.52 14.59
C GLU A 311 19.33 -25.15 14.57
N THR A 312 19.37 -24.45 15.72
CA THR A 312 18.82 -23.10 15.84
C THR A 312 19.88 -22.07 15.49
N VAL A 313 19.58 -21.23 14.49
CA VAL A 313 20.41 -20.11 14.05
C VAL A 313 19.67 -18.80 14.34
N TYR A 314 20.36 -17.81 14.87
CA TYR A 314 19.80 -16.52 15.24
C TYR A 314 20.00 -15.51 14.11
N PHE A 315 18.91 -15.07 13.50
CA PHE A 315 18.91 -14.06 12.44
C PHE A 315 18.57 -12.68 13.01
N PRO A 316 19.39 -11.65 12.78
CA PRO A 316 19.03 -10.27 13.14
C PRO A 316 17.68 -9.85 12.54
N SER A 317 16.80 -9.25 13.36
CA SER A 317 15.51 -8.74 12.88
C SER A 317 15.70 -7.71 11.75
N ASN A 318 16.67 -6.82 11.88
CA ASN A 318 17.03 -5.84 10.87
C ASN A 318 17.37 -6.49 9.52
N LEU A 319 18.20 -7.54 9.49
CA LEU A 319 18.54 -8.28 8.26
C LEU A 319 17.27 -8.84 7.58
N ILE A 320 16.40 -9.46 8.39
CA ILE A 320 15.14 -10.03 7.88
C ILE A 320 14.24 -8.95 7.27
N GLU A 321 14.12 -7.81 7.93
CA GLU A 321 13.28 -6.70 7.52
C GLU A 321 13.80 -6.01 6.27
N ASN A 322 15.12 -5.79 6.16
CA ASN A 322 15.72 -5.12 5.01
C ASN A 322 15.80 -6.00 3.76
N LEU A 323 16.10 -7.30 3.88
CA LEU A 323 16.34 -8.14 2.70
C LEU A 323 15.12 -8.91 2.22
N TYR A 324 14.25 -9.37 3.13
CA TYR A 324 13.20 -10.31 2.80
C TYR A 324 11.79 -9.71 2.74
N LEU A 325 11.54 -8.60 3.41
CA LEU A 325 10.22 -7.97 3.53
C LEU A 325 9.13 -9.01 3.86
N SER A 326 8.13 -9.15 2.97
CA SER A 326 7.05 -10.12 3.10
C SER A 326 7.35 -11.47 2.46
N ASN A 327 8.45 -11.64 1.74
CA ASN A 327 8.77 -12.92 1.11
C ASN A 327 9.05 -14.00 2.15
N GLY A 328 8.55 -15.19 1.90
CA GLY A 328 8.73 -16.31 2.82
C GLY A 328 7.88 -16.25 4.08
N MET A 329 6.77 -15.52 4.11
CA MET A 329 5.77 -15.55 5.18
C MET A 329 4.51 -16.27 4.73
N SER A 330 3.85 -16.96 5.64
CA SER A 330 2.53 -17.52 5.40
C SER A 330 1.80 -17.88 6.69
N ALA A 331 0.46 -17.90 6.62
CA ALA A 331 -0.40 -18.52 7.63
C ALA A 331 -1.30 -19.58 6.99
N GLY A 332 -1.64 -20.61 7.77
CA GLY A 332 -2.49 -21.71 7.31
C GLY A 332 -3.29 -22.31 8.45
N ASN A 333 -4.21 -23.21 8.09
CA ASN A 333 -4.96 -23.99 9.08
C ASN A 333 -4.04 -25.01 9.79
N THR A 334 -2.98 -25.44 9.12
CA THR A 334 -1.93 -26.31 9.66
C THR A 334 -0.56 -25.78 9.26
N LEU A 335 0.49 -26.26 9.92
CA LEU A 335 1.86 -25.91 9.56
C LEU A 335 2.19 -26.35 8.13
N ALA A 336 1.76 -27.52 7.72
CA ALA A 336 2.03 -28.02 6.37
C ALA A 336 1.35 -27.14 5.29
N GLU A 337 0.11 -26.69 5.53
CA GLU A 337 -0.57 -25.73 4.65
C GLU A 337 0.18 -24.40 4.56
N ALA A 338 0.64 -23.87 5.71
CA ALA A 338 1.45 -22.66 5.75
C ALA A 338 2.79 -22.83 5.00
N GLN A 339 3.46 -23.97 5.17
CA GLN A 339 4.73 -24.27 4.48
C GLN A 339 4.55 -24.34 2.96
N VAL A 340 3.52 -25.03 2.46
CA VAL A 340 3.23 -25.10 1.01
C VAL A 340 2.99 -23.71 0.44
N GLN A 341 2.21 -22.88 1.13
CA GLN A 341 1.93 -21.51 0.70
C GLN A 341 3.20 -20.67 0.67
N CYS A 342 4.00 -20.73 1.73
CA CYS A 342 5.25 -20.00 1.90
C CYS A 342 6.29 -20.36 0.82
N LEU A 343 6.56 -21.67 0.65
CA LEU A 343 7.50 -22.16 -0.35
C LEU A 343 7.02 -21.88 -1.78
N SER A 344 5.71 -21.98 -2.04
CA SER A 344 5.14 -21.60 -3.33
C SER A 344 5.45 -20.13 -3.66
N GLU A 345 5.27 -19.22 -2.71
CA GLU A 345 5.59 -17.81 -2.93
C GLU A 345 7.08 -17.58 -3.17
N ILE A 346 7.96 -18.25 -2.43
CA ILE A 346 9.41 -18.20 -2.65
C ILE A 346 9.75 -18.64 -4.08
N PHE A 347 9.21 -19.78 -4.54
CA PHE A 347 9.43 -20.25 -5.91
C PHE A 347 8.84 -19.28 -6.95
N GLU A 348 7.64 -18.76 -6.72
CA GLU A 348 7.00 -17.80 -7.61
C GLU A 348 7.92 -16.60 -7.88
N ARG A 349 8.47 -16.01 -6.82
CA ARG A 349 9.31 -14.82 -6.89
C ARG A 349 10.70 -15.12 -7.45
N ALA A 350 11.33 -16.19 -7.01
CA ALA A 350 12.67 -16.58 -7.49
C ALA A 350 12.65 -16.98 -8.97
N VAL A 351 11.67 -17.76 -9.41
CA VAL A 351 11.51 -18.16 -10.81
C VAL A 351 11.14 -16.97 -11.68
N LYS A 352 10.27 -16.06 -11.19
CA LYS A 352 9.97 -14.81 -11.88
C LYS A 352 11.23 -13.99 -12.11
N ARG A 353 12.08 -13.85 -11.08
CA ARG A 353 13.37 -13.16 -11.18
C ARG A 353 14.28 -13.82 -12.21
N GLU A 354 14.42 -15.14 -12.18
CA GLU A 354 15.24 -15.89 -13.15
C GLU A 354 14.76 -15.68 -14.60
N ILE A 355 13.44 -15.67 -14.82
CA ILE A 355 12.83 -15.41 -16.13
C ILE A 355 13.12 -14.00 -16.61
N LEU A 356 13.03 -13.01 -15.73
CA LEU A 356 13.29 -11.60 -16.06
C LEU A 356 14.77 -11.34 -16.32
N GLU A 357 15.66 -11.83 -15.47
CA GLU A 357 17.12 -11.71 -15.62
C GLU A 357 17.61 -12.39 -16.90
N GLY A 358 17.07 -13.57 -17.21
CA GLY A 358 17.38 -14.32 -18.42
C GLY A 358 16.67 -13.79 -19.67
N GLU A 359 15.76 -12.83 -19.54
CA GLU A 359 14.86 -12.36 -20.61
C GLU A 359 14.22 -13.53 -21.38
N LEU A 360 13.76 -14.55 -20.67
CA LEU A 360 13.31 -15.80 -21.26
C LEU A 360 11.97 -15.65 -21.99
N ALA A 361 11.85 -16.28 -23.16
CA ALA A 361 10.61 -16.42 -23.90
C ALA A 361 9.91 -17.70 -23.44
N LEU A 362 8.76 -17.53 -22.77
CA LEU A 362 7.99 -18.65 -22.20
C LEU A 362 7.07 -19.31 -23.23
N PRO A 363 6.91 -20.64 -23.22
CA PRO A 363 5.94 -21.33 -24.09
C PRO A 363 4.51 -21.07 -23.66
N ASP A 364 3.60 -21.03 -24.63
CA ASP A 364 2.17 -20.94 -24.37
C ASP A 364 1.64 -22.25 -23.78
N VAL A 365 0.70 -22.15 -22.84
CA VAL A 365 -0.07 -23.32 -22.39
C VAL A 365 -1.07 -23.71 -23.48
N PRO A 366 -1.05 -24.96 -24.00
CA PRO A 366 -1.94 -25.38 -25.08
C PRO A 366 -3.42 -25.28 -24.72
N GLU A 367 -4.27 -24.87 -25.66
CA GLU A 367 -5.72 -24.73 -25.47
C GLU A 367 -6.39 -25.99 -24.91
N HIS A 368 -5.95 -27.19 -25.33
CA HIS A 368 -6.53 -28.44 -24.84
C HIS A 368 -6.21 -28.72 -23.36
N VAL A 369 -5.14 -28.10 -22.82
CA VAL A 369 -4.81 -28.15 -21.39
C VAL A 369 -5.67 -27.17 -20.64
N LEU A 370 -5.78 -25.91 -21.10
CA LEU A 370 -6.64 -24.89 -20.52
C LEU A 370 -8.11 -25.32 -20.49
N ALA A 371 -8.59 -26.03 -21.52
CA ALA A 371 -9.97 -26.52 -21.57
C ALA A 371 -10.36 -27.46 -20.42
N LYS A 372 -9.38 -27.99 -19.67
CA LYS A 372 -9.61 -28.80 -18.45
C LYS A 372 -10.13 -27.93 -17.29
N TYR A 373 -9.90 -26.60 -17.33
CA TYR A 373 -10.17 -25.64 -16.26
C TYR A 373 -11.20 -24.59 -16.68
N PRO A 374 -12.49 -24.93 -16.79
CA PRO A 374 -13.52 -24.09 -17.40
C PRO A 374 -13.73 -22.75 -16.67
N LYS A 375 -13.59 -22.69 -15.32
CA LYS A 375 -13.72 -21.45 -14.55
C LYS A 375 -12.62 -20.44 -14.87
N ILE A 376 -11.40 -20.92 -15.05
CA ILE A 376 -10.25 -20.08 -15.43
C ILE A 376 -10.44 -19.55 -16.85
N VAL A 377 -10.85 -20.42 -17.79
CA VAL A 377 -11.17 -20.01 -19.18
C VAL A 377 -12.29 -18.98 -19.22
N GLU A 378 -13.30 -19.08 -18.37
CA GLU A 378 -14.39 -18.10 -18.26
C GLU A 378 -13.88 -16.74 -17.76
N GLY A 379 -13.01 -16.72 -16.75
CA GLY A 379 -12.35 -15.50 -16.24
C GLY A 379 -11.50 -14.82 -17.32
N ILE A 380 -10.69 -15.59 -18.06
CA ILE A 380 -9.88 -15.09 -19.19
C ILE A 380 -10.77 -14.46 -20.25
N LYS A 381 -11.84 -15.16 -20.68
CA LYS A 381 -12.79 -14.62 -21.66
C LYS A 381 -13.45 -13.32 -21.17
N GLY A 382 -13.75 -13.23 -19.88
CA GLY A 382 -14.28 -12.01 -19.28
C GLY A 382 -13.33 -10.82 -19.45
N LEU A 383 -12.02 -11.02 -19.33
CA LEU A 383 -11.01 -9.99 -19.59
C LEU A 383 -10.91 -9.64 -21.08
N GLU A 384 -10.92 -10.63 -21.95
CA GLU A 384 -10.85 -10.44 -23.41
C GLU A 384 -12.09 -9.69 -23.95
N GLU A 385 -13.28 -9.97 -23.42
CA GLU A 385 -14.52 -9.24 -23.74
C GLU A 385 -14.47 -7.75 -23.34
N GLN A 386 -13.68 -7.42 -22.33
CA GLN A 386 -13.39 -6.02 -21.94
C GLN A 386 -12.28 -5.38 -22.80
N GLY A 387 -11.71 -6.12 -23.73
CA GLY A 387 -10.69 -5.64 -24.66
C GLY A 387 -9.26 -5.77 -24.14
N PHE A 388 -9.01 -6.67 -23.20
CA PHE A 388 -7.68 -6.99 -22.66
C PHE A 388 -7.28 -8.42 -23.10
N PRO A 389 -6.49 -8.59 -24.15
CA PRO A 389 -5.93 -9.90 -24.51
C PRO A 389 -5.14 -10.50 -23.34
N VAL A 390 -5.29 -11.81 -23.14
CA VAL A 390 -4.63 -12.54 -22.07
C VAL A 390 -3.80 -13.67 -22.67
N LEU A 391 -2.55 -13.80 -22.21
CA LEU A 391 -1.66 -14.90 -22.53
C LEU A 391 -1.48 -15.76 -21.30
N VAL A 392 -1.55 -17.08 -21.46
CA VAL A 392 -1.24 -18.05 -20.41
C VAL A 392 0.05 -18.76 -20.80
N LYS A 393 1.07 -18.57 -19.97
CA LYS A 393 2.42 -19.05 -20.23
C LYS A 393 2.87 -20.04 -19.16
N ASP A 394 3.61 -21.07 -19.59
CA ASP A 394 4.28 -21.99 -18.67
C ASP A 394 5.57 -21.33 -18.13
N ALA A 395 5.60 -21.06 -16.83
CA ALA A 395 6.76 -20.50 -16.14
C ALA A 395 7.55 -21.56 -15.37
N SER A 396 7.29 -22.85 -15.61
CA SER A 396 7.88 -23.95 -14.87
C SER A 396 9.34 -24.25 -15.21
N LEU A 397 9.93 -23.54 -16.17
CA LEU A 397 11.27 -23.77 -16.73
C LEU A 397 11.43 -25.24 -17.18
N GLY A 398 10.43 -25.75 -17.93
CA GLY A 398 10.43 -27.11 -18.44
C GLY A 398 10.02 -28.16 -17.42
N GLY A 399 9.17 -27.82 -16.46
CA GLY A 399 8.64 -28.70 -15.41
C GLY A 399 9.54 -28.82 -14.19
N GLN A 400 10.50 -27.91 -13.99
CA GLN A 400 11.39 -27.91 -12.84
C GLN A 400 10.72 -27.31 -11.59
N TYR A 401 9.89 -26.28 -11.80
CA TYR A 401 9.24 -25.52 -10.72
C TYR A 401 7.72 -25.45 -10.93
N PRO A 402 6.92 -25.45 -9.83
CA PRO A 402 5.47 -25.42 -9.92
C PRO A 402 4.92 -24.00 -10.15
N VAL A 403 5.37 -23.32 -11.21
CA VAL A 403 5.08 -21.90 -11.47
C VAL A 403 4.38 -21.71 -12.81
N MET A 404 3.34 -20.86 -12.81
CA MET A 404 2.59 -20.42 -13.99
C MET A 404 2.66 -18.92 -14.14
N CYS A 405 2.39 -18.43 -15.36
CA CYS A 405 2.29 -17.00 -15.64
C CYS A 405 1.04 -16.71 -16.47
N VAL A 406 0.30 -15.68 -16.07
CA VAL A 406 -0.80 -15.10 -16.86
C VAL A 406 -0.48 -13.64 -17.12
N THR A 407 -0.44 -13.24 -18.39
CA THR A 407 -0.12 -11.88 -18.80
C THR A 407 -1.33 -11.21 -19.42
N LEU A 408 -1.72 -10.07 -18.89
CA LEU A 408 -2.73 -9.17 -19.44
C LEU A 408 -2.06 -8.10 -20.30
N MET A 409 -2.63 -7.84 -21.47
CA MET A 409 -2.18 -6.79 -22.37
C MET A 409 -3.22 -5.67 -22.48
N ASN A 410 -2.78 -4.42 -22.49
CA ASN A 410 -3.65 -3.27 -22.74
C ASN A 410 -3.36 -2.67 -24.12
N PRO A 411 -4.14 -2.99 -25.18
CA PRO A 411 -3.92 -2.47 -26.54
C PRO A 411 -4.07 -0.95 -26.66
N ARG A 412 -4.74 -0.30 -25.69
CA ARG A 412 -4.98 1.15 -25.70
C ARG A 412 -3.74 1.95 -25.34
N THR A 413 -2.96 1.41 -24.40
CA THR A 413 -1.75 2.06 -23.89
C THR A 413 -0.45 1.40 -24.34
N GLY A 414 -0.51 0.12 -24.70
CA GLY A 414 0.63 -0.73 -25.00
C GLY A 414 1.28 -1.31 -23.74
N GLY A 415 0.67 -1.09 -22.56
CA GLY A 415 1.14 -1.63 -21.30
C GLY A 415 0.81 -3.10 -21.13
N VAL A 416 1.58 -3.80 -20.29
CA VAL A 416 1.37 -5.20 -19.96
C VAL A 416 1.49 -5.44 -18.45
N PHE A 417 0.84 -6.50 -17.98
CA PHE A 417 0.93 -6.94 -16.60
C PHE A 417 1.11 -8.46 -16.59
N SER A 418 2.28 -8.91 -16.13
CA SER A 418 2.61 -10.34 -16.04
C SER A 418 2.55 -10.81 -14.59
N SER A 419 1.49 -11.52 -14.26
CA SER A 419 1.29 -12.14 -12.96
C SER A 419 1.80 -13.56 -12.95
N PHE A 420 2.50 -13.93 -11.91
CA PHE A 420 2.96 -15.28 -11.66
C PHE A 420 2.15 -15.89 -10.54
N GLY A 421 2.12 -17.22 -10.46
CA GLY A 421 1.48 -17.94 -9.39
C GLY A 421 2.08 -19.33 -9.29
N ALA A 422 2.38 -19.76 -8.09
CA ALA A 422 2.99 -21.05 -7.82
C ALA A 422 2.12 -21.89 -6.88
N HIS A 423 2.06 -23.18 -7.16
CA HIS A 423 1.51 -24.22 -6.29
C HIS A 423 1.81 -25.59 -6.88
N PRO A 424 2.05 -26.66 -6.08
CA PRO A 424 2.20 -28.01 -6.59
C PRO A 424 1.04 -28.50 -7.47
N ASN A 425 -0.19 -28.03 -7.20
CA ASN A 425 -1.36 -28.27 -8.04
C ASN A 425 -1.44 -27.25 -9.17
N PHE A 426 -1.44 -27.73 -10.43
CA PHE A 426 -1.45 -26.90 -11.63
C PHE A 426 -2.66 -25.96 -11.70
N GLU A 427 -3.87 -26.44 -11.35
CA GLU A 427 -5.10 -25.63 -11.36
C GLU A 427 -4.98 -24.47 -10.35
N VAL A 428 -4.48 -24.75 -9.16
CA VAL A 428 -4.29 -23.74 -8.10
C VAL A 428 -3.24 -22.70 -8.53
N ALA A 429 -2.12 -23.11 -9.10
CA ALA A 429 -1.09 -22.21 -9.61
C ALA A 429 -1.66 -21.26 -10.69
N LEU A 430 -2.44 -21.82 -11.60
CA LEU A 430 -3.07 -21.05 -12.70
C LEU A 430 -4.18 -20.12 -12.18
N GLU A 431 -5.04 -20.56 -11.25
CA GLU A 431 -6.05 -19.73 -10.60
C GLU A 431 -5.41 -18.54 -9.87
N ARG A 432 -4.33 -18.79 -9.13
CA ARG A 432 -3.57 -17.75 -8.42
C ARG A 432 -3.04 -16.69 -9.38
N SER A 433 -2.39 -17.13 -10.48
CA SER A 433 -1.89 -16.22 -11.51
C SER A 433 -2.99 -15.35 -12.12
N LEU A 434 -4.19 -15.92 -12.39
CA LEU A 434 -5.30 -15.18 -12.95
C LEU A 434 -5.91 -14.17 -11.94
N THR A 435 -6.13 -14.60 -10.69
CA THR A 435 -6.78 -13.76 -9.69
C THR A 435 -5.89 -12.61 -9.23
N GLU A 436 -4.56 -12.77 -9.31
CA GLU A 436 -3.56 -11.72 -9.02
C GLU A 436 -3.69 -10.52 -9.97
N LEU A 437 -4.01 -10.74 -11.25
CA LEU A 437 -4.12 -9.67 -12.24
C LEU A 437 -5.03 -8.51 -11.82
N LEU A 438 -6.06 -8.81 -11.02
CA LEU A 438 -7.10 -7.86 -10.62
C LEU A 438 -7.15 -7.62 -9.10
N GLN A 439 -6.20 -8.14 -8.34
CA GLN A 439 -6.14 -7.93 -6.90
C GLN A 439 -5.96 -6.43 -6.60
N GLY A 440 -6.94 -5.84 -5.91
CA GLY A 440 -6.92 -4.41 -5.57
C GLY A 440 -7.11 -3.45 -6.75
N ARG A 441 -7.19 -3.93 -8.00
CA ARG A 441 -7.23 -3.11 -9.22
C ARG A 441 -8.62 -2.99 -9.83
N SER A 442 -8.85 -1.85 -10.50
CA SER A 442 -9.98 -1.63 -11.40
C SER A 442 -9.48 -1.59 -12.86
N PHE A 443 -10.38 -1.65 -13.83
CA PHE A 443 -9.99 -1.47 -15.25
C PHE A 443 -9.34 -0.11 -15.54
N GLU A 444 -9.62 0.92 -14.74
CA GLU A 444 -8.97 2.23 -14.87
C GLU A 444 -7.48 2.14 -14.47
N GLY A 445 -7.15 1.41 -13.40
CA GLY A 445 -5.77 1.17 -12.97
C GLY A 445 -4.92 0.34 -13.96
N LEU A 446 -5.55 -0.30 -14.94
CA LEU A 446 -4.81 -0.99 -16.02
C LEU A 446 -4.33 -0.05 -17.15
N ASN A 447 -4.63 1.24 -17.07
CA ASN A 447 -4.14 2.20 -18.07
C ASN A 447 -2.70 2.67 -17.79
N ASP A 448 -2.24 2.54 -16.56
CA ASP A 448 -0.91 3.00 -16.11
C ASP A 448 0.14 1.88 -16.12
N LEU A 449 -0.18 0.73 -16.72
CA LEU A 449 0.74 -0.40 -16.84
C LEU A 449 1.98 -0.05 -17.68
N PRO A 450 3.19 -0.50 -17.29
CA PRO A 450 4.42 -0.26 -18.02
C PRO A 450 4.40 -0.93 -19.38
N LYS A 451 5.09 -0.33 -20.33
CA LYS A 451 5.26 -0.89 -21.67
C LYS A 451 6.46 -1.80 -21.69
N PRO A 452 6.39 -2.95 -22.36
CA PRO A 452 7.56 -3.79 -22.56
C PRO A 452 8.66 -3.05 -23.31
N THR A 453 9.92 -3.43 -23.07
CA THR A 453 11.09 -2.81 -23.69
C THR A 453 12.02 -3.85 -24.33
N PHE A 454 12.87 -3.43 -25.28
CA PHE A 454 14.02 -4.20 -25.75
C PHE A 454 15.31 -3.82 -25.02
N SER A 455 15.25 -2.90 -24.04
CA SER A 455 16.42 -2.53 -23.23
C SER A 455 16.62 -3.56 -22.14
N SER A 456 17.63 -4.40 -22.28
CA SER A 456 18.01 -5.39 -21.25
C SER A 456 18.31 -4.71 -19.91
N ASN A 457 19.05 -3.60 -19.94
CA ASN A 457 19.39 -2.87 -18.71
C ASN A 457 18.16 -2.43 -17.91
N ALA A 458 17.07 -1.99 -18.58
CA ALA A 458 15.86 -1.57 -17.89
C ALA A 458 15.10 -2.75 -17.27
N VAL A 459 15.22 -3.95 -17.83
CA VAL A 459 14.57 -5.16 -17.32
C VAL A 459 15.34 -5.75 -16.15
N THR A 460 16.68 -5.71 -16.21
CA THR A 460 17.59 -6.34 -15.23
C THR A 460 18.04 -5.40 -14.11
N GLU A 461 17.55 -4.16 -14.10
CA GLU A 461 17.82 -3.21 -13.03
C GLU A 461 17.22 -3.69 -11.69
N PRO A 462 17.95 -3.65 -10.57
CA PRO A 462 17.47 -4.13 -9.27
C PRO A 462 16.12 -3.53 -8.87
N ASN A 463 15.91 -2.24 -9.08
CA ASN A 463 14.63 -1.58 -8.76
C ASN A 463 13.45 -2.17 -9.56
N ASN A 464 13.67 -2.64 -10.78
CA ASN A 464 12.62 -3.30 -11.55
C ASN A 464 12.16 -4.62 -10.89
N PHE A 465 13.07 -5.36 -10.25
CA PHE A 465 12.69 -6.56 -9.50
C PHE A 465 11.89 -6.20 -8.26
N VAL A 466 12.22 -5.11 -7.58
CA VAL A 466 11.46 -4.60 -6.44
C VAL A 466 10.04 -4.19 -6.86
N GLU A 467 9.87 -3.47 -7.98
CA GLU A 467 8.55 -3.14 -8.54
C GLU A 467 7.75 -4.40 -8.88
N HIS A 468 8.39 -5.41 -9.47
CA HIS A 468 7.76 -6.70 -9.71
C HIS A 468 7.38 -7.45 -8.45
N PHE A 469 8.08 -7.23 -7.33
CA PHE A 469 7.75 -7.78 -6.04
C PHE A 469 6.57 -7.06 -5.39
N ILE A 470 6.60 -5.73 -5.35
CA ILE A 470 5.60 -4.91 -4.64
C ILE A 470 4.19 -5.15 -5.21
N ASP A 471 4.03 -5.01 -6.53
CA ASP A 471 2.71 -5.05 -7.15
C ASP A 471 2.68 -5.66 -8.57
N SER A 472 3.76 -6.31 -8.97
CA SER A 472 3.96 -6.88 -10.32
C SER A 472 3.90 -5.85 -11.47
N SER A 473 4.11 -4.55 -11.17
CA SER A 473 4.08 -3.46 -12.18
C SER A 473 5.41 -3.23 -12.90
N GLY A 474 6.44 -4.01 -12.60
CA GLY A 474 7.73 -3.89 -13.26
C GLY A 474 7.69 -4.11 -14.78
N VAL A 475 8.72 -3.61 -15.46
CA VAL A 475 8.89 -3.71 -16.91
C VAL A 475 9.36 -5.09 -17.31
N VAL A 476 8.77 -5.65 -18.38
CA VAL A 476 9.19 -6.92 -18.99
C VAL A 476 9.84 -6.71 -20.35
N SER A 477 10.71 -7.64 -20.77
CA SER A 477 11.29 -7.62 -22.11
C SER A 477 10.28 -7.98 -23.18
N TRP A 478 10.32 -7.33 -24.36
CA TRP A 478 9.58 -7.79 -25.53
C TRP A 478 9.94 -9.22 -25.94
N ARG A 479 11.14 -9.70 -25.57
CA ARG A 479 11.56 -11.07 -25.81
C ARG A 479 10.65 -12.10 -25.13
N PHE A 480 10.11 -11.76 -23.98
CA PHE A 480 9.11 -12.57 -23.25
C PHE A 480 7.91 -12.99 -24.14
N PHE A 481 7.56 -12.16 -25.13
CA PHE A 481 6.45 -12.37 -26.07
C PHE A 481 6.89 -12.98 -27.40
N SER A 482 8.13 -13.48 -27.50
CA SER A 482 8.60 -14.12 -28.71
C SER A 482 7.75 -15.36 -29.05
N ALA A 483 7.47 -15.54 -30.34
CA ALA A 483 6.80 -16.73 -30.82
C ALA A 483 7.67 -18.00 -30.71
N GLN A 484 9.00 -17.83 -30.62
CA GLN A 484 9.93 -18.90 -30.36
C GLN A 484 10.29 -18.88 -28.88
N SER A 485 9.79 -19.86 -28.13
CA SER A 485 10.12 -20.03 -26.72
C SER A 485 11.50 -20.67 -26.53
N ASP A 486 12.13 -20.38 -25.38
CA ASP A 486 13.44 -20.92 -25.03
C ASP A 486 13.40 -22.39 -24.55
N TYR A 487 12.20 -22.88 -24.21
CA TYR A 487 11.94 -24.27 -23.88
C TYR A 487 10.55 -24.69 -24.35
N THR A 488 10.21 -25.96 -24.25
CA THR A 488 8.92 -26.49 -24.67
C THR A 488 8.00 -26.67 -23.48
N PHE A 489 6.70 -26.43 -23.67
CA PHE A 489 5.69 -26.70 -22.64
C PHE A 489 5.75 -28.15 -22.18
N VAL A 490 5.67 -28.34 -20.87
CA VAL A 490 5.52 -29.62 -20.20
C VAL A 490 4.31 -29.55 -19.29
N GLU A 491 3.33 -30.44 -19.48
CA GLU A 491 2.24 -30.57 -18.51
C GLU A 491 2.81 -31.23 -17.26
N TRP A 492 2.93 -30.48 -16.20
CA TRP A 492 3.48 -30.95 -14.95
C TRP A 492 2.39 -31.23 -13.90
N ASP A 493 2.66 -32.16 -13.02
CA ASP A 493 1.81 -32.49 -11.88
C ASP A 493 2.71 -32.92 -10.71
N PHE A 494 2.86 -32.03 -9.75
CA PHE A 494 3.61 -32.28 -8.52
C PHE A 494 2.74 -32.89 -7.41
N THR A 495 1.45 -33.14 -7.67
CA THR A 495 0.48 -33.57 -6.65
C THR A 495 0.01 -35.02 -6.76
N ASN A 496 0.60 -35.81 -7.63
CA ASN A 496 0.11 -37.18 -7.90
C ASN A 496 -1.42 -37.19 -8.17
N GLN A 497 -1.86 -36.39 -9.14
CA GLN A 497 -3.27 -36.20 -9.54
C GLN A 497 -4.15 -35.54 -8.46
N GLY A 498 -3.58 -34.64 -7.67
CA GLY A 498 -4.30 -33.90 -6.62
C GLY A 498 -4.61 -34.74 -5.38
N GLN A 499 -3.88 -35.86 -5.15
CA GLN A 499 -4.10 -36.76 -4.04
C GLN A 499 -3.10 -36.56 -2.88
N ASN A 500 -2.10 -35.69 -3.05
CA ASN A 500 -1.14 -35.43 -1.99
C ASN A 500 -1.77 -34.62 -0.85
N SER A 501 -1.32 -34.87 0.36
CA SER A 501 -1.55 -34.01 1.51
C SER A 501 -0.61 -32.79 1.46
N ASN A 502 -0.96 -31.71 2.16
CA ASN A 502 -0.07 -30.56 2.29
C ASN A 502 1.31 -30.94 2.86
N ALA A 503 1.38 -31.94 3.73
CA ALA A 503 2.67 -32.46 4.26
C ALA A 503 3.55 -33.09 3.17
N GLU A 504 2.97 -33.83 2.24
CA GLU A 504 3.70 -34.42 1.09
C GLU A 504 4.11 -33.35 0.09
N GLU A 505 3.25 -32.36 -0.14
CA GLU A 505 3.55 -31.22 -1.01
C GLU A 505 4.67 -30.34 -0.43
N ALA A 506 4.64 -30.05 0.88
CA ALA A 506 5.70 -29.32 1.56
C ALA A 506 7.04 -30.08 1.46
N ALA A 507 7.03 -31.40 1.75
CA ALA A 507 8.25 -32.23 1.64
C ALA A 507 8.83 -32.23 0.23
N MET A 508 7.99 -32.22 -0.81
CA MET A 508 8.43 -32.14 -2.20
C MET A 508 9.06 -30.77 -2.50
N LEU A 509 8.46 -29.68 -2.05
CA LEU A 509 8.99 -28.32 -2.26
C LEU A 509 10.33 -28.13 -1.53
N PHE A 510 10.47 -28.62 -0.29
CA PHE A 510 11.76 -28.66 0.41
C PHE A 510 12.80 -29.48 -0.37
N GLY A 511 12.41 -30.64 -0.92
CA GLY A 511 13.29 -31.49 -1.72
C GLY A 511 13.85 -30.79 -2.96
N ILE A 512 13.07 -29.90 -3.62
CA ILE A 512 13.58 -29.08 -4.75
C ILE A 512 14.71 -28.16 -4.26
N LEU A 513 14.56 -27.49 -3.11
CA LEU A 513 15.59 -26.61 -2.56
C LEU A 513 16.84 -27.41 -2.12
N GLU A 514 16.65 -28.59 -1.53
CA GLU A 514 17.76 -29.49 -1.19
C GLU A 514 18.55 -29.95 -2.43
N ASP A 515 17.84 -30.32 -3.52
CA ASP A 515 18.46 -30.70 -4.81
C ASP A 515 19.23 -29.53 -5.45
N MET A 516 18.81 -28.29 -5.17
CA MET A 516 19.54 -27.07 -5.56
C MET A 516 20.72 -26.74 -4.63
N GLY A 517 20.93 -27.52 -3.56
CA GLY A 517 21.96 -27.25 -2.57
C GLY A 517 21.72 -26.01 -1.71
N LYS A 518 20.45 -25.63 -1.51
CA LYS A 518 20.08 -24.46 -0.69
C LYS A 518 19.77 -24.90 0.75
N GLU A 519 20.32 -24.16 1.72
CA GLU A 519 19.91 -24.28 3.11
C GLU A 519 18.63 -23.48 3.37
N VAL A 520 17.76 -24.04 4.21
CA VAL A 520 16.46 -23.47 4.52
C VAL A 520 16.35 -23.27 6.03
N TYR A 521 15.90 -22.08 6.43
CA TYR A 521 15.72 -21.71 7.84
C TYR A 521 14.27 -21.32 8.09
N MET A 522 13.65 -21.86 9.14
CA MET A 522 12.23 -21.67 9.39
C MET A 522 11.95 -21.27 10.84
N ALA A 523 11.14 -20.23 11.02
CA ALA A 523 10.47 -19.90 12.28
C ALA A 523 8.98 -20.23 12.20
N VAL A 524 8.41 -20.73 13.29
CA VAL A 524 6.98 -21.07 13.40
C VAL A 524 6.35 -20.24 14.51
N TYR A 525 5.22 -19.64 14.21
CA TYR A 525 4.49 -18.74 15.11
C TYR A 525 3.08 -19.28 15.38
N GLU A 526 2.79 -19.62 16.64
CA GLU A 526 1.49 -20.15 17.09
C GLU A 526 0.87 -19.31 18.22
N HIS A 527 1.52 -18.21 18.60
CA HIS A 527 1.17 -17.39 19.76
C HIS A 527 -0.24 -16.79 19.70
N LEU A 528 -0.78 -16.59 18.51
CA LEU A 528 -2.09 -15.97 18.30
C LEU A 528 -3.23 -16.96 18.15
N GLY A 529 -2.94 -18.27 18.15
CA GLY A 529 -3.94 -19.34 17.96
C GLY A 529 -4.18 -19.71 16.48
N ALA A 530 -3.39 -19.18 15.56
CA ALA A 530 -3.25 -19.66 14.19
C ALA A 530 -1.80 -20.08 13.97
N THR A 531 -1.57 -21.00 13.03
CA THR A 531 -0.23 -21.38 12.62
C THR A 531 0.26 -20.49 11.51
N ALA A 532 1.39 -19.84 11.73
CA ALA A 532 2.13 -19.11 10.69
C ALA A 532 3.59 -19.55 10.70
N CYS A 533 4.26 -19.39 9.57
CA CYS A 533 5.69 -19.62 9.47
C CYS A 533 6.37 -18.53 8.67
N ARG A 534 7.66 -18.36 8.91
CA ARG A 534 8.55 -17.59 8.06
C ARG A 534 9.70 -18.50 7.64
N ILE A 535 9.95 -18.59 6.34
CA ILE A 535 11.02 -19.40 5.74
C ILE A 535 11.98 -18.45 5.05
N LEU A 536 13.27 -18.58 5.37
CA LEU A 536 14.37 -17.88 4.73
C LEU A 536 15.20 -18.90 3.93
N VAL A 537 15.51 -18.57 2.69
CA VAL A 537 16.40 -19.35 1.82
C VAL A 537 17.53 -18.44 1.36
N PRO A 538 18.61 -18.30 2.15
CA PRO A 538 19.70 -17.38 1.87
C PRO A 538 20.32 -17.58 0.49
N GLY A 539 20.51 -16.48 -0.25
CA GLY A 539 20.97 -16.47 -1.63
C GLY A 539 19.93 -16.98 -2.64
N TYR A 540 18.62 -16.95 -2.28
CA TYR A 540 17.52 -17.35 -3.17
C TYR A 540 16.22 -16.58 -2.95
N SER A 541 15.89 -16.23 -1.72
CA SER A 541 14.59 -15.61 -1.39
C SER A 541 14.66 -14.17 -0.91
N GLU A 542 15.82 -13.52 -0.97
CA GLU A 542 15.97 -12.09 -0.76
C GLU A 542 15.25 -11.30 -1.86
N ILE A 543 14.67 -10.18 -1.48
CA ILE A 543 14.05 -9.24 -2.40
C ILE A 543 15.02 -8.12 -2.75
N TYR A 544 15.71 -7.58 -1.74
CA TYR A 544 16.72 -6.55 -1.89
C TYR A 544 18.13 -7.16 -1.99
N LEU A 545 19.08 -6.36 -2.45
CA LEU A 545 20.47 -6.75 -2.54
C LEU A 545 21.10 -6.86 -1.14
N VAL A 546 22.04 -7.76 -0.99
CA VAL A 546 22.75 -7.96 0.29
C VAL A 546 23.52 -6.69 0.69
N GLU A 547 24.05 -5.98 -0.28
CA GLU A 547 24.77 -4.73 -0.12
C GLU A 547 23.90 -3.64 0.51
N ASP A 548 22.56 -3.72 0.37
CA ASP A 548 21.61 -2.77 0.97
C ASP A 548 21.64 -2.82 2.51
N LEU A 549 22.12 -3.90 3.12
CA LEU A 549 22.40 -3.95 4.56
C LEU A 549 23.41 -2.88 5.01
N ILE A 550 24.26 -2.41 4.11
CA ILE A 550 25.26 -1.38 4.39
C ILE A 550 24.81 -0.03 3.84
N TRP A 551 24.33 -0.01 2.58
CA TRP A 551 24.12 1.23 1.82
C TRP A 551 22.71 1.79 1.90
N ASP A 552 21.69 0.94 2.06
CA ASP A 552 20.27 1.37 2.10
C ASP A 552 19.48 0.79 3.28
N ASN A 553 20.14 0.65 4.40
CA ASN A 553 19.55 0.07 5.61
C ASN A 553 18.56 1.02 6.29
N THR A 554 17.37 0.51 6.66
CA THR A 554 16.32 1.27 7.36
C THR A 554 16.74 1.74 8.75
N ASN A 555 17.82 1.20 9.34
CA ASN A 555 18.35 1.68 10.63
C ASN A 555 18.93 3.12 10.57
N LYS A 556 19.08 3.72 9.39
CA LYS A 556 19.31 5.17 9.21
C LYS A 556 18.36 6.01 10.07
N ALA A 557 17.13 5.52 10.30
CA ALA A 557 16.15 6.16 11.19
C ALA A 557 16.71 6.49 12.58
N LEU A 558 17.63 5.66 13.09
CA LEU A 558 18.25 5.85 14.41
C LEU A 558 19.10 7.11 14.50
N LEU A 559 19.64 7.58 13.36
CA LEU A 559 20.45 8.79 13.29
C LEU A 559 19.63 10.08 13.41
N PHE A 560 18.35 10.03 13.06
CA PHE A 560 17.53 11.23 12.87
C PHE A 560 16.33 11.33 13.80
N ARG A 561 15.76 10.21 14.23
CA ARG A 561 14.47 10.16 14.94
C ARG A 561 14.41 11.02 16.18
N GLU A 562 15.42 10.93 17.05
CA GLU A 562 15.42 11.68 18.31
C GLU A 562 15.49 13.19 18.06
N ASP A 563 16.37 13.65 17.18
CA ASP A 563 16.55 15.06 16.86
C ASP A 563 15.32 15.63 16.15
N ILE A 564 14.78 14.92 15.15
CA ILE A 564 13.58 15.37 14.42
C ILE A 564 12.36 15.45 15.35
N LEU A 565 12.12 14.45 16.20
CA LEU A 565 11.02 14.50 17.15
C LEU A 565 11.19 15.57 18.24
N ASN A 566 12.41 15.99 18.53
CA ASN A 566 12.71 17.09 19.47
C ASN A 566 13.06 18.41 18.76
N LEU A 567 12.79 18.57 17.48
CA LEU A 567 13.22 19.66 16.61
C LEU A 567 13.07 21.06 17.25
N HIS A 568 11.92 21.33 17.88
CA HIS A 568 11.65 22.61 18.54
C HIS A 568 12.54 22.92 19.75
N ARG A 569 13.23 21.92 20.29
CA ARG A 569 14.08 22.02 21.50
C ARG A 569 15.57 22.07 21.18
N LEU A 570 15.93 21.81 19.91
CA LEU A 570 17.32 21.82 19.48
C LEU A 570 17.87 23.25 19.52
N ASP A 571 19.10 23.40 19.97
CA ASP A 571 19.86 24.65 19.85
C ASP A 571 20.48 24.78 18.43
N GLU A 572 21.13 25.91 18.15
CA GLU A 572 21.72 26.20 16.84
C GLU A 572 22.79 25.16 16.45
N GLU A 573 23.67 24.74 17.36
CA GLU A 573 24.72 23.75 17.10
C GLU A 573 24.13 22.39 16.74
N GLN A 574 23.07 22.00 17.44
CA GLN A 574 22.33 20.75 17.15
C GLN A 574 21.60 20.80 15.81
N LEU A 575 21.02 21.95 15.45
CA LEU A 575 20.38 22.13 14.15
C LEU A 575 21.38 22.07 12.99
N VAL A 576 22.56 22.71 13.13
CA VAL A 576 23.64 22.60 12.15
C VAL A 576 24.07 21.14 11.99
N THR A 577 24.28 20.43 13.09
CA THR A 577 24.64 18.99 13.05
C THR A 577 23.55 18.15 12.39
N LEU A 578 22.28 18.47 12.62
CA LEU A 578 21.17 17.73 12.00
C LEU A 578 21.12 17.95 10.46
N VAL A 579 21.24 19.21 10.01
CA VAL A 579 21.19 19.49 8.57
C VAL A 579 22.40 18.92 7.84
N GLU A 580 23.61 19.01 8.42
CA GLU A 580 24.83 18.39 7.87
C GLU A 580 24.63 16.87 7.68
N ARG A 581 24.09 16.18 8.71
CA ARG A 581 23.78 14.74 8.58
C ARG A 581 22.71 14.42 7.54
N LEU A 582 21.71 15.30 7.37
CA LEU A 582 20.69 15.13 6.32
C LEU A 582 21.26 15.37 4.91
N GLU A 583 22.33 16.15 4.79
CA GLU A 583 23.04 16.35 3.53
C GLU A 583 23.99 15.19 3.21
N ASP A 584 24.65 14.65 4.24
CA ASP A 584 25.60 13.54 4.09
C ASP A 584 24.92 12.19 3.83
N VAL A 585 23.65 12.03 4.22
CA VAL A 585 22.94 10.77 3.99
C VAL A 585 22.48 10.68 2.55
N GLU A 586 22.81 9.58 1.88
CA GLU A 586 22.36 9.29 0.51
C GLU A 586 20.89 8.86 0.48
N VAL A 587 19.98 9.77 0.85
CA VAL A 587 18.53 9.59 0.78
C VAL A 587 17.95 10.71 -0.08
N ASP A 588 16.99 10.36 -0.94
CA ASP A 588 16.31 11.32 -1.81
C ASP A 588 15.64 12.43 -0.99
N ASP A 589 15.90 13.68 -1.36
CA ASP A 589 15.34 14.88 -0.72
C ASP A 589 13.80 14.91 -0.72
N TYR A 590 13.14 14.16 -1.59
CA TYR A 590 11.70 14.02 -1.63
C TYR A 590 11.16 12.90 -0.74
N THR A 591 12.03 12.15 -0.07
CA THR A 591 11.61 11.15 0.94
C THR A 591 10.85 11.84 2.07
N GLU A 592 9.70 11.30 2.41
CA GLU A 592 8.90 11.79 3.53
C GLU A 592 9.61 11.52 4.87
N ILE A 593 9.56 12.49 5.77
CA ILE A 593 10.11 12.34 7.13
C ILE A 593 9.44 11.20 7.90
N SER A 594 8.15 10.96 7.66
CA SER A 594 7.41 9.82 8.19
C SER A 594 8.15 8.49 7.92
N THR A 595 8.55 8.28 6.67
CA THR A 595 9.31 7.10 6.23
C THR A 595 10.72 7.09 6.82
N LEU A 596 11.44 8.21 6.76
CA LEU A 596 12.83 8.29 7.27
C LEU A 596 12.93 7.90 8.75
N ILE A 597 11.99 8.32 9.60
CA ILE A 597 12.09 8.11 11.05
C ILE A 597 11.14 7.03 11.61
N GLY A 598 10.32 6.40 10.74
CA GLY A 598 9.38 5.35 11.13
C GLY A 598 8.25 5.85 12.04
N ILE A 599 7.64 6.98 11.69
CA ILE A 599 6.53 7.59 12.45
C ILE A 599 5.34 7.84 11.53
N GLU A 600 4.19 7.29 11.87
CA GLU A 600 2.93 7.57 11.20
C GLU A 600 2.34 8.91 11.68
N PHE A 601 2.47 9.94 10.89
CA PHE A 601 1.82 11.23 11.14
C PHE A 601 0.40 11.26 10.56
N ASP A 602 -0.46 12.15 11.06
CA ASP A 602 -1.77 12.37 10.47
C ASP A 602 -1.65 13.09 9.12
N ASP A 603 -2.29 12.55 8.07
CA ASP A 603 -2.17 13.02 6.66
C ASP A 603 -2.53 14.50 6.46
N ASN A 604 -3.40 15.05 7.31
CA ASN A 604 -3.84 16.45 7.26
C ASN A 604 -2.91 17.43 8.01
N THR A 605 -1.79 16.94 8.53
CA THR A 605 -0.79 17.78 9.22
C THR A 605 0.39 18.07 8.30
N VAL A 606 1.15 19.12 8.63
CA VAL A 606 2.40 19.42 7.91
C VAL A 606 3.39 18.27 8.08
N TRP A 607 3.45 17.65 9.25
CA TRP A 607 4.27 16.47 9.51
C TRP A 607 3.97 15.31 8.55
N GLY A 608 2.70 15.10 8.18
CA GLY A 608 2.28 14.01 7.31
C GLY A 608 2.69 14.15 5.84
N GLN A 609 3.21 15.33 5.45
CA GLN A 609 3.64 15.64 4.09
C GLN A 609 5.05 16.21 4.04
N LEU A 610 5.72 16.28 5.18
CA LEU A 610 7.05 16.87 5.32
C LEU A 610 8.10 15.99 4.64
N THR A 611 8.85 16.54 3.71
CA THR A 611 9.99 15.89 3.06
C THR A 611 11.32 16.32 3.69
N ILE A 612 12.39 15.60 3.39
CA ILE A 612 13.75 15.97 3.80
C ILE A 612 14.10 17.37 3.28
N LEU A 613 13.80 17.65 2.01
CA LEU A 613 14.02 18.98 1.41
C LEU A 613 13.35 20.08 2.23
N GLU A 614 12.07 19.88 2.56
CA GLU A 614 11.33 20.90 3.31
C GLU A 614 11.83 21.03 4.76
N LEU A 615 12.24 19.94 5.40
CA LEU A 615 12.83 19.97 6.73
C LEU A 615 14.15 20.76 6.72
N LYS A 616 15.05 20.49 5.76
CA LYS A 616 16.30 21.26 5.58
C LYS A 616 16.02 22.75 5.41
N LEU A 617 15.06 23.08 4.54
CA LEU A 617 14.63 24.46 4.34
C LEU A 617 14.17 25.14 5.63
N LEU A 618 13.33 24.48 6.43
CA LEU A 618 12.86 25.02 7.71
C LEU A 618 14.01 25.17 8.75
N ILE A 619 15.01 24.30 8.71
CA ILE A 619 16.19 24.40 9.57
C ILE A 619 17.05 25.59 9.15
N TYR A 620 17.34 25.79 7.86
CA TYR A 620 18.12 26.94 7.38
C TYR A 620 17.45 28.26 7.68
N ILE A 621 16.10 28.34 7.54
CA ILE A 621 15.35 29.53 7.98
C ILE A 621 15.53 29.76 9.50
N ALA A 622 15.46 28.71 10.31
CA ALA A 622 15.62 28.82 11.77
C ALA A 622 17.05 29.23 12.19
N LEU A 623 18.05 28.90 11.39
CA LEU A 623 19.46 29.29 11.56
C LEU A 623 19.77 30.67 10.95
N GLN A 624 18.81 31.28 10.24
CA GLN A 624 18.99 32.53 9.48
C GLN A 624 20.03 32.44 8.35
N GLU A 625 20.25 31.23 7.81
CA GLU A 625 21.09 30.97 6.64
C GLU A 625 20.22 31.12 5.38
N PHE A 626 20.03 32.37 4.98
CA PHE A 626 19.03 32.74 3.97
C PHE A 626 19.44 32.43 2.53
N GLU A 627 20.75 32.31 2.24
CA GLU A 627 21.23 31.93 0.91
C GLU A 627 20.84 30.47 0.62
N GLU A 628 21.14 29.56 1.52
CA GLU A 628 20.80 28.12 1.47
C GLU A 628 19.28 27.94 1.45
N ALA A 629 18.56 28.67 2.31
CA ALA A 629 17.11 28.64 2.35
C ALA A 629 16.49 29.05 1.01
N LYS A 630 17.06 30.05 0.33
CA LYS A 630 16.59 30.55 -0.97
C LYS A 630 16.68 29.47 -2.06
N GLU A 631 17.80 28.75 -2.14
CA GLU A 631 17.99 27.68 -3.11
C GLU A 631 16.96 26.55 -2.91
N LEU A 632 16.72 26.17 -1.65
CA LEU A 632 15.77 25.11 -1.33
C LEU A 632 14.31 25.54 -1.55
N VAL A 633 13.96 26.82 -1.29
CA VAL A 633 12.62 27.35 -1.60
C VAL A 633 12.33 27.29 -3.11
N GLU A 634 13.29 27.65 -3.94
CA GLU A 634 13.13 27.60 -5.39
C GLU A 634 12.92 26.17 -5.88
N THR A 635 13.72 25.23 -5.35
CA THR A 635 13.59 23.80 -5.63
C THR A 635 12.23 23.26 -5.17
N PHE A 636 11.81 23.61 -3.95
CA PHE A 636 10.51 23.22 -3.41
C PHE A 636 9.35 23.69 -4.30
N LEU A 637 9.39 24.95 -4.73
CA LEU A 637 8.34 25.53 -5.58
C LEU A 637 8.27 24.93 -6.98
N GLN A 638 9.40 24.43 -7.50
CA GLN A 638 9.46 23.81 -8.82
C GLN A 638 8.81 22.41 -8.82
N TYR A 639 8.97 21.64 -7.75
CA TYR A 639 8.60 20.23 -7.71
C TYR A 639 7.45 19.89 -6.76
N ASN A 640 7.05 20.84 -5.89
CA ASN A 640 5.99 20.58 -4.91
C ASN A 640 4.60 20.59 -5.55
N THR A 641 3.90 19.48 -5.41
CA THR A 641 2.49 19.29 -5.79
C THR A 641 1.54 19.35 -4.60
N ASN A 642 2.05 19.62 -3.39
CA ASN A 642 1.33 19.61 -2.13
C ASN A 642 0.30 20.75 -2.00
N THR A 643 -0.29 20.94 -0.84
CA THR A 643 -1.41 21.86 -0.65
C THR A 643 -1.14 23.28 -1.17
N VAL A 644 -2.16 23.90 -1.77
CA VAL A 644 -2.10 25.27 -2.29
C VAL A 644 -1.61 26.26 -1.22
N GLU A 645 -2.02 26.07 0.04
CA GLU A 645 -1.63 26.95 1.16
C GLU A 645 -0.13 26.90 1.46
N ARG A 646 0.46 25.70 1.44
CA ARG A 646 1.89 25.51 1.66
C ARG A 646 2.72 26.13 0.53
N GLY A 647 2.29 25.91 -0.71
CA GLY A 647 2.90 26.55 -1.88
C GLY A 647 2.85 28.07 -1.84
N LEU A 648 1.73 28.67 -1.40
CA LEU A 648 1.59 30.13 -1.27
C LEU A 648 2.47 30.70 -0.15
N PHE A 649 2.66 29.97 0.95
CA PHE A 649 3.58 30.38 2.01
C PHE A 649 5.02 30.47 1.48
N TYR A 650 5.49 29.45 0.77
CA TYR A 650 6.84 29.45 0.21
C TYR A 650 7.01 30.41 -0.98
N GLN A 651 5.96 30.70 -1.75
CA GLN A 651 6.00 31.78 -2.74
C GLN A 651 6.19 33.15 -2.07
N CYS A 652 5.51 33.39 -0.95
CA CYS A 652 5.68 34.61 -0.16
C CYS A 652 7.11 34.67 0.42
N MET A 653 7.58 33.59 1.02
CA MET A 653 8.94 33.49 1.55
C MET A 653 10.00 33.73 0.48
N ASN A 654 9.82 33.16 -0.72
CA ASN A 654 10.76 33.33 -1.83
C ASN A 654 10.99 34.79 -2.19
N VAL A 655 9.93 35.59 -2.30
CA VAL A 655 10.07 37.02 -2.64
C VAL A 655 10.61 37.84 -1.46
N VAL A 656 10.31 37.47 -0.22
CA VAL A 656 10.86 38.14 0.96
C VAL A 656 12.37 37.85 1.10
N LEU A 657 12.80 36.60 0.89
CA LEU A 657 14.21 36.22 0.84
C LEU A 657 14.97 36.93 -0.29
N GLU A 658 14.34 37.15 -1.44
CA GLU A 658 14.93 37.90 -2.55
C GLU A 658 15.24 39.35 -2.18
N VAL A 659 14.35 39.98 -1.40
CA VAL A 659 14.57 41.36 -0.88
C VAL A 659 15.62 41.36 0.23
N GLU A 660 15.61 40.37 1.13
CA GLU A 660 16.55 40.28 2.26
C GLU A 660 18.01 40.03 1.83
N LEU A 661 18.18 39.29 0.74
CA LEU A 661 19.50 38.98 0.19
C LEU A 661 20.07 40.04 -0.75
N ASP A 662 19.34 41.14 -1.06
CA ASP A 662 19.78 42.22 -1.89
C ASP A 662 20.05 43.49 -1.04
N ASP A 663 21.31 43.84 -0.88
CA ASP A 663 21.75 45.01 -0.10
C ASP A 663 21.16 46.37 -0.56
N ASP A 664 20.65 46.45 -1.79
CA ASP A 664 20.06 47.62 -2.37
C ASP A 664 18.51 47.71 -2.14
N MET A 665 17.89 46.66 -1.55
CA MET A 665 16.46 46.59 -1.27
C MET A 665 16.15 46.72 0.24
N ASP A 666 14.98 47.29 0.55
CA ASP A 666 14.43 47.34 1.90
C ASP A 666 13.01 46.78 1.90
N LEU A 667 12.76 45.75 2.74
CA LEU A 667 11.47 45.07 2.83
C LEU A 667 10.31 46.09 3.11
N ASN A 668 10.57 47.16 3.84
CA ASN A 668 9.57 48.22 4.10
C ASN A 668 8.99 48.86 2.82
N ASP A 669 9.77 48.89 1.76
CA ASP A 669 9.32 49.47 0.48
C ASP A 669 8.34 48.54 -0.26
N TYR A 670 8.36 47.25 -0.01
CA TYR A 670 7.59 46.22 -0.70
C TYR A 670 6.49 45.60 0.16
N GLU A 671 6.61 45.61 1.49
CA GLU A 671 5.76 44.88 2.45
C GLU A 671 4.26 45.15 2.22
N ALA A 672 3.86 46.38 2.03
CA ALA A 672 2.46 46.74 1.81
C ALA A 672 1.84 46.07 0.57
N ASN A 673 2.65 45.81 -0.48
CA ASN A 673 2.19 45.15 -1.68
C ASN A 673 2.28 43.62 -1.55
N PHE A 674 3.27 43.11 -0.84
CA PHE A 674 3.35 41.68 -0.52
C PHE A 674 2.17 41.24 0.36
N ARG A 675 1.78 42.04 1.37
CA ARG A 675 0.56 41.84 2.16
C ARG A 675 -0.72 41.80 1.32
N ARG A 676 -0.82 42.68 0.30
CA ARG A 676 -1.96 42.66 -0.64
C ARG A 676 -1.96 41.42 -1.53
N MET A 677 -0.80 40.90 -1.90
CA MET A 677 -0.65 39.76 -2.80
C MET A 677 -0.85 38.43 -2.05
N PHE A 678 -0.21 38.27 -0.91
CA PHE A 678 -0.15 36.99 -0.18
C PHE A 678 -1.09 36.91 1.04
N GLY A 679 -1.57 38.07 1.51
CA GLY A 679 -2.39 38.22 2.71
C GLY A 679 -1.54 38.47 3.98
N ASP A 680 -2.18 39.14 4.98
CA ASP A 680 -1.49 39.54 6.21
C ASP A 680 -0.99 38.36 7.01
N GLU A 681 -1.80 37.30 7.16
CA GLU A 681 -1.46 36.11 7.94
C GLU A 681 -0.20 35.37 7.42
N ARG A 682 -0.09 35.22 6.08
CA ARG A 682 1.09 34.58 5.49
C ARG A 682 2.32 35.46 5.59
N MET A 683 2.15 36.76 5.37
CA MET A 683 3.26 37.69 5.49
C MET A 683 3.79 37.75 6.93
N ASP A 684 2.88 37.76 7.93
CA ASP A 684 3.27 37.70 9.36
C ASP A 684 3.98 36.37 9.69
N ALA A 685 3.51 35.24 9.10
CA ALA A 685 4.16 33.96 9.28
C ALA A 685 5.56 33.90 8.66
N VAL A 686 5.75 34.49 7.48
CA VAL A 686 7.08 34.55 6.82
C VAL A 686 8.02 35.45 7.62
N ILE A 687 7.61 36.66 7.99
CA ILE A 687 8.42 37.58 8.80
C ILE A 687 8.78 36.92 10.13
N GLY A 688 7.80 36.30 10.80
CA GLY A 688 8.03 35.60 12.07
C GLY A 688 8.94 34.37 11.94
N SER A 689 8.95 33.72 10.78
CA SER A 689 9.89 32.63 10.51
C SER A 689 11.32 33.15 10.32
N MET A 690 11.49 34.28 9.64
CA MET A 690 12.80 34.87 9.38
C MET A 690 13.40 35.58 10.61
N ASP A 691 12.59 36.20 11.47
CA ASP A 691 13.07 36.80 12.72
C ASP A 691 13.18 35.82 13.91
N GLY A 692 12.80 34.56 13.68
CA GLY A 692 12.89 33.48 14.67
C GLY A 692 11.75 33.47 15.70
N SER A 693 10.76 34.37 15.61
CA SER A 693 9.59 34.34 16.49
C SER A 693 8.64 33.16 16.22
N ILE A 694 8.66 32.65 14.99
CA ILE A 694 7.98 31.40 14.57
C ILE A 694 9.04 30.41 14.08
N ARG A 695 9.38 29.42 14.90
CA ARG A 695 10.26 28.33 14.47
C ARG A 695 9.43 27.22 13.84
N PHE A 696 9.88 26.72 12.69
CA PHE A 696 9.29 25.58 11.99
C PHE A 696 7.80 25.75 11.71
N TYR A 697 7.45 26.78 10.92
CA TYR A 697 6.07 27.13 10.60
C TYR A 697 5.23 25.93 10.16
N GLY A 698 4.12 25.74 10.87
CA GLY A 698 3.16 24.67 10.59
C GLY A 698 3.48 23.32 11.26
N LEU A 699 4.68 23.13 11.83
CA LEU A 699 5.01 21.94 12.59
C LEU A 699 4.58 22.10 14.06
N THR A 700 3.83 21.14 14.56
CA THR A 700 3.50 21.05 15.98
C THR A 700 4.68 20.48 16.75
N GLU A 701 4.86 20.90 18.01
CA GLU A 701 5.90 20.36 18.89
C GLU A 701 5.63 18.87 19.16
N THR A 702 6.66 18.04 18.97
CA THR A 702 6.64 16.60 19.21
C THR A 702 7.74 16.19 20.21
N SER A 703 7.83 14.92 20.54
CA SER A 703 8.93 14.37 21.36
C SER A 703 8.97 12.85 21.23
N MET A 704 10.04 12.23 21.74
CA MET A 704 10.18 10.77 21.88
C MET A 704 9.06 10.10 22.71
N LYS A 705 8.21 10.87 23.39
CA LYS A 705 7.02 10.35 24.09
C LYS A 705 5.83 10.13 23.15
N LEU A 706 5.92 10.63 21.91
CA LEU A 706 4.90 10.49 20.85
C LEU A 706 3.54 11.11 21.22
N GLU A 707 3.50 12.02 22.20
CA GLU A 707 2.27 12.73 22.61
C GLU A 707 1.76 13.60 21.45
N GLY A 708 0.46 13.49 21.13
CA GLY A 708 -0.17 14.22 20.02
C GLY A 708 -0.02 13.57 18.65
N LEU A 709 0.64 12.43 18.53
CA LEU A 709 0.77 11.65 17.30
C LEU A 709 -0.29 10.53 17.28
N ASP A 710 -1.57 10.93 17.17
CA ASP A 710 -2.70 10.03 17.41
C ASP A 710 -2.72 8.84 16.45
N ARG A 711 -2.37 9.04 15.17
CA ARG A 711 -2.30 7.95 14.17
C ARG A 711 -1.24 6.92 14.55
N HIS A 712 -0.05 7.37 14.90
CA HIS A 712 1.03 6.49 15.33
C HIS A 712 0.74 5.79 16.66
N LEU A 713 0.11 6.48 17.61
CA LEU A 713 -0.30 5.89 18.89
C LEU A 713 -1.35 4.79 18.70
N ARG A 714 -2.27 4.92 17.72
CA ARG A 714 -3.20 3.85 17.38
C ARG A 714 -2.48 2.62 16.83
N LEU A 715 -1.46 2.81 15.99
CA LEU A 715 -0.62 1.73 15.47
C LEU A 715 0.10 1.00 16.63
N ILE A 716 0.72 1.77 17.53
CA ILE A 716 1.37 1.22 18.72
C ILE A 716 0.37 0.47 19.63
N ASP A 717 -0.86 0.97 19.78
CA ASP A 717 -1.91 0.27 20.56
C ASP A 717 -2.28 -1.07 19.92
N SER A 718 -2.36 -1.13 18.60
CA SER A 718 -2.53 -2.38 17.86
C SER A 718 -1.38 -3.35 18.14
N TYR A 719 -0.13 -2.88 18.08
CA TYR A 719 1.04 -3.69 18.40
C TYR A 719 1.07 -4.15 19.87
N LYS A 720 0.70 -3.30 20.83
CA LYS A 720 0.61 -3.66 22.26
C LYS A 720 -0.38 -4.80 22.52
N LYS A 721 -1.49 -4.88 21.78
CA LYS A 721 -2.44 -6.00 21.87
C LYS A 721 -1.78 -7.31 21.42
N LEU A 722 -1.06 -7.27 20.31
CA LEU A 722 -0.30 -8.38 19.76
C LEU A 722 0.81 -8.85 20.73
N HIS A 723 1.61 -7.91 21.21
CA HIS A 723 2.68 -8.14 22.19
C HIS A 723 2.16 -8.80 23.49
N ALA A 724 1.04 -8.29 24.02
CA ALA A 724 0.41 -8.86 25.21
C ALA A 724 -0.13 -10.29 24.98
N ALA A 725 -0.64 -10.59 23.77
CA ALA A 725 -1.09 -11.93 23.40
C ALA A 725 0.09 -12.92 23.37
N ARG A 726 1.23 -12.53 22.80
CA ARG A 726 2.47 -13.32 22.77
C ARG A 726 3.00 -13.62 24.18
N GLY A 727 3.07 -12.61 25.05
CA GLY A 727 3.50 -12.79 26.44
C GLY A 727 2.63 -13.76 27.23
N LYS A 728 1.30 -13.76 27.01
CA LYS A 728 0.38 -14.72 27.65
C LYS A 728 0.55 -16.16 27.16
N ALA A 729 0.91 -16.34 25.90
CA ALA A 729 1.11 -17.69 25.32
C ALA A 729 2.30 -18.42 25.97
N VAL A 730 3.36 -17.70 26.31
CA VAL A 730 4.54 -18.26 27.00
C VAL A 730 4.27 -18.60 28.47
N SER A 731 3.31 -17.90 29.10
CA SER A 731 2.96 -18.12 30.52
C SER A 731 2.05 -19.33 30.76
N LYS A 732 1.53 -19.96 29.72
CA LYS A 732 0.73 -21.20 29.77
C LYS A 732 1.55 -22.43 29.51
#